data_2f7055c5c8b46d31654b0c44e8ffadbe
#
_entry.id   2f7055c5c8b46d31654b0c44e8ffadbe
#
_cell.length_a   1.000
_cell.length_b   1.000
_cell.length_c   1.000
_cell.angle_alpha   90.00
_cell.angle_beta   90.00
_cell.angle_gamma   90.00
#
_symmetry.space_group_name_H-M   'P 1'
#
loop_
_entity.id
_entity.type
_entity.pdbx_description
1 polymer ?
#
loop_
_entity_poly.entity_id
_entity_poly.type
_entity_poly.pdbx_seq_one_letter_code
_entity_poly.pdbx_strand_id
1 'polypeptide(L)'
;MNNLLIQQYGRYKRQQLDENPYSCLLDTSIDINPHQVDAFCAAVKALKTGGIILADEVGLGKTIEAGLVIKYVIKSGAKKILISLPASLRKQWEVELLEKFDFPDGTIKILDKQAINYDPIGILDHWLKDPQKECIALTSYDFSSKLMKKYPSVKWDFIVIDEAHNMRNIFHGTKRAKRLYDQSHNIPKILLTATPLQNSLSDLHGLVSFIDPRIFGTEKAFNKQYKEDNNYTELKQNLAPVLYRTLRKDVSKYMQFANRVSRTFDFELGYDEAALYMRVNNFLKRDYLYSLPTANRNLMTLVIRKLLASSSFALIETFEVILDRLQKLLAGTKSKDAQEGFELFWNYLDDDYDEDDDAEEDADVLFQKQQIQEEIDEVKAIIENAEKIKTNAKIKALKQAIEAAFGMQLEKGIAQKVVIFTESKRTQRYVARELIASGISDEDIVLFNGENTDERTKEIYKAYQVKNFGKTNYGPAVERKHAIVDYFEHNAKILILTDAGSEGLNLQFCNTVINYDLPWNPMKIEQRIGRCHRYGQKNDVVAINLLNTGNQADMRVYEILSKKFELFDGVFGSSDIALGILESGINFEQEILAIYQKCNTAAEIKREFDKLDRKLDAKRNKKARELRDILLTKTSEQKCADLDAIKLDIDRYLRQEEYWRNVEDDDIGLPPMNIWQTPNWGERVFGAHGWLFVGAFCDNSKLLFPVLLLCDDKGEYVDFDEDDLLPSLEQIDDTEFFQYKLTEEEKTLVDSVYDKLLEEMTSKYNAENQQYIAYQRHKLENWAKVQEEQLMISIQEVTDEAAELTEQAKQCNNFYEKVDIKKKAQEKLDYADKLIKNYHQKVSQINEEVKREIEDFEKHLIVNPILLFKIVLKF
;
A
#
# COMPACT_ATOMS: atom_id res chain seq x y z
N MET A 1 -52.27 3.72 -12.90
CA MET A 1 -51.82 5.10 -12.62
C MET A 1 -50.92 5.15 -11.40
N ASN A 2 -51.26 4.40 -10.39
CA ASN A 2 -50.42 4.17 -9.21
C ASN A 2 -49.01 3.72 -9.57
N ASN A 3 -48.92 2.78 -10.49
CA ASN A 3 -47.66 2.30 -11.06
C ASN A 3 -46.83 3.42 -11.71
N LEU A 4 -47.47 4.40 -12.31
CA LEU A 4 -46.84 5.46 -13.10
C LEU A 4 -45.98 6.42 -12.24
N LEU A 5 -46.51 6.83 -11.07
CA LEU A 5 -45.86 7.74 -10.15
C LEU A 5 -44.64 7.06 -9.52
N ILE A 6 -44.85 5.82 -9.03
CA ILE A 6 -43.82 4.99 -8.43
C ILE A 6 -42.75 4.61 -9.46
N GLN A 7 -43.17 4.24 -10.70
CA GLN A 7 -42.24 3.91 -11.77
C GLN A 7 -41.36 5.09 -12.18
N GLN A 8 -41.93 6.28 -12.36
CA GLN A 8 -41.15 7.46 -12.73
C GLN A 8 -40.19 7.90 -11.63
N TYR A 9 -40.64 7.96 -10.38
CA TYR A 9 -39.76 8.22 -9.26
C TYR A 9 -38.68 7.12 -9.12
N GLY A 10 -39.13 5.86 -9.21
CA GLY A 10 -38.22 4.69 -9.12
C GLY A 10 -37.13 4.67 -10.18
N ARG A 11 -37.42 5.12 -11.40
CA ARG A 11 -36.41 5.25 -12.47
C ARG A 11 -35.27 6.15 -12.04
N TYR A 12 -35.55 7.33 -11.51
CA TYR A 12 -34.57 8.29 -11.06
C TYR A 12 -33.90 7.85 -9.74
N LYS A 13 -34.65 7.20 -8.87
CA LYS A 13 -34.14 6.64 -7.62
C LYS A 13 -33.14 5.51 -7.88
N ARG A 14 -33.43 4.59 -8.81
CA ARG A 14 -32.49 3.55 -9.25
C ARG A 14 -31.20 4.13 -9.79
N GLN A 15 -31.30 5.16 -10.64
CA GLN A 15 -30.12 5.82 -11.17
C GLN A 15 -29.29 6.46 -10.04
N GLN A 16 -29.92 7.11 -9.08
CA GLN A 16 -29.24 7.65 -7.89
C GLN A 16 -28.57 6.55 -7.06
N LEU A 17 -29.26 5.42 -6.89
CA LEU A 17 -28.71 4.27 -6.17
C LEU A 17 -27.50 3.64 -6.91
N ASP A 18 -27.56 3.57 -8.25
CA ASP A 18 -26.43 3.08 -9.05
C ASP A 18 -25.20 3.99 -8.97
N GLU A 19 -25.41 5.30 -8.85
CA GLU A 19 -24.35 6.28 -8.67
C GLU A 19 -23.83 6.37 -7.23
N ASN A 20 -24.56 5.78 -6.27
CA ASN A 20 -24.14 5.75 -4.88
C ASN A 20 -22.90 4.86 -4.70
N PRO A 21 -21.84 5.33 -4.03
CA PRO A 21 -20.65 4.50 -3.74
C PRO A 21 -20.97 3.16 -3.10
N TYR A 22 -22.01 3.07 -2.26
CA TYR A 22 -22.41 1.82 -1.62
C TYR A 22 -22.87 0.72 -2.60
N SER A 23 -23.28 1.09 -3.81
CA SER A 23 -23.63 0.12 -4.86
C SER A 23 -22.50 -0.84 -5.21
N CYS A 24 -21.24 -0.40 -5.02
CA CYS A 24 -20.08 -1.24 -5.26
C CYS A 24 -19.84 -2.30 -4.17
N LEU A 25 -20.43 -2.13 -2.98
CA LEU A 25 -20.32 -3.08 -1.87
C LEU A 25 -21.13 -4.35 -2.14
N LEU A 26 -22.26 -4.21 -2.86
CA LEU A 26 -23.14 -5.33 -3.20
C LEU A 26 -22.55 -6.26 -4.26
N ASP A 27 -21.71 -5.72 -5.12
CA ASP A 27 -21.09 -6.44 -6.24
C ASP A 27 -19.81 -7.18 -5.80
N THR A 28 -19.66 -7.50 -4.52
CA THR A 28 -18.49 -8.18 -3.99
C THR A 28 -18.86 -9.41 -3.16
N SER A 29 -18.06 -10.45 -3.20
CA SER A 29 -18.22 -11.67 -2.40
C SER A 29 -17.54 -11.58 -1.02
N ILE A 30 -17.33 -10.38 -0.49
CA ILE A 30 -16.52 -10.13 0.71
C ILE A 30 -17.38 -9.68 1.88
N ASP A 31 -17.10 -10.20 3.08
CA ASP A 31 -17.56 -9.60 4.33
C ASP A 31 -16.76 -8.30 4.57
N ILE A 32 -17.37 -7.17 4.27
CA ILE A 32 -16.73 -5.85 4.37
C ILE A 32 -16.84 -5.32 5.80
N ASN A 33 -15.70 -4.92 6.35
CA ASN A 33 -15.66 -4.33 7.68
C ASN A 33 -15.93 -2.81 7.64
N PRO A 34 -16.52 -2.22 8.69
CA PRO A 34 -16.88 -0.80 8.72
C PRO A 34 -15.73 0.16 8.42
N HIS A 35 -14.52 -0.10 8.94
CA HIS A 35 -13.35 0.73 8.65
C HIS A 35 -12.97 0.72 7.16
N GLN A 36 -13.20 -0.39 6.46
CA GLN A 36 -12.95 -0.50 5.01
C GLN A 36 -13.94 0.33 4.20
N VAL A 37 -15.19 0.40 4.67
CA VAL A 37 -16.21 1.29 4.09
C VAL A 37 -15.81 2.75 4.29
N ASP A 38 -15.37 3.12 5.49
CA ASP A 38 -14.89 4.47 5.79
C ASP A 38 -13.70 4.86 4.90
N ALA A 39 -12.69 3.97 4.79
CA ALA A 39 -11.53 4.18 3.95
C ALA A 39 -11.93 4.34 2.48
N PHE A 40 -12.85 3.50 2.02
CA PHE A 40 -13.43 3.57 0.69
C PHE A 40 -14.16 4.91 0.43
N CYS A 41 -15.04 5.33 1.34
CA CYS A 41 -15.74 6.61 1.22
C CYS A 41 -14.78 7.80 1.24
N ALA A 42 -13.76 7.78 2.10
CA ALA A 42 -12.71 8.79 2.12
C ALA A 42 -11.95 8.83 0.78
N ALA A 43 -11.62 7.67 0.23
CA ALA A 43 -10.94 7.57 -1.06
C ALA A 43 -11.80 8.13 -2.20
N VAL A 44 -13.07 7.75 -2.29
CA VAL A 44 -13.98 8.24 -3.32
C VAL A 44 -14.11 9.78 -3.29
N LYS A 45 -14.22 10.36 -2.10
CA LYS A 45 -14.24 11.84 -1.94
C LYS A 45 -12.93 12.47 -2.43
N ALA A 46 -11.79 11.86 -2.09
CA ALA A 46 -10.46 12.38 -2.42
C ALA A 46 -10.08 12.21 -3.91
N LEU A 47 -10.74 11.32 -4.67
CA LEU A 47 -10.48 11.18 -6.12
C LEU A 47 -10.71 12.50 -6.87
N LYS A 48 -11.65 13.32 -6.44
CA LYS A 48 -11.92 14.66 -7.01
C LYS A 48 -10.75 15.62 -6.85
N THR A 49 -9.84 15.36 -5.88
CA THR A 49 -8.66 16.20 -5.57
C THR A 49 -7.33 15.57 -5.97
N GLY A 50 -7.35 14.51 -6.76
CA GLY A 50 -6.15 13.80 -7.25
C GLY A 50 -5.88 12.48 -6.55
N GLY A 51 -6.47 12.19 -5.39
CA GLY A 51 -6.36 10.90 -4.72
C GLY A 51 -6.05 10.96 -3.23
N ILE A 52 -5.66 9.81 -2.66
CA ILE A 52 -5.45 9.65 -1.22
C ILE A 52 -4.35 8.63 -0.90
N ILE A 53 -3.75 8.76 0.26
CA ILE A 53 -2.90 7.76 0.89
C ILE A 53 -3.74 6.97 1.88
N LEU A 54 -3.97 5.67 1.62
CA LEU A 54 -4.60 4.75 2.55
C LEU A 54 -3.50 4.10 3.40
N ALA A 55 -3.47 4.49 4.67
CA ALA A 55 -2.37 4.19 5.57
C ALA A 55 -2.77 3.27 6.73
N ASP A 56 -3.76 2.43 6.54
CA ASP A 56 -4.27 1.49 7.53
C ASP A 56 -3.19 0.50 7.98
N GLU A 57 -3.21 0.10 9.26
CA GLU A 57 -2.24 -0.85 9.80
C GLU A 57 -2.26 -2.19 9.03
N VAL A 58 -1.13 -2.90 9.11
CA VAL A 58 -0.98 -4.23 8.49
C VAL A 58 -2.10 -5.17 8.94
N GLY A 59 -2.75 -5.84 7.99
CA GLY A 59 -3.80 -6.83 8.28
C GLY A 59 -5.21 -6.26 8.42
N LEU A 60 -5.43 -4.97 8.20
CA LEU A 60 -6.77 -4.35 8.18
C LEU A 60 -7.45 -4.43 6.80
N GLY A 61 -6.74 -4.84 5.76
CA GLY A 61 -7.34 -5.13 4.46
C GLY A 61 -7.21 -4.01 3.42
N LYS A 62 -6.10 -3.29 3.37
CA LYS A 62 -5.84 -2.25 2.35
C LYS A 62 -6.10 -2.69 0.91
N THR A 63 -5.80 -3.94 0.57
CA THR A 63 -6.12 -4.51 -0.76
C THR A 63 -7.62 -4.54 -1.03
N ILE A 64 -8.44 -4.79 0.02
CA ILE A 64 -9.91 -4.77 -0.08
C ILE A 64 -10.38 -3.33 -0.31
N GLU A 65 -9.88 -2.39 0.46
CA GLU A 65 -10.19 -0.96 0.30
C GLU A 65 -9.88 -0.48 -1.12
N ALA A 66 -8.68 -0.83 -1.62
CA ALA A 66 -8.28 -0.51 -2.99
C ALA A 66 -9.16 -1.19 -4.04
N GLY A 67 -9.51 -2.46 -3.84
CA GLY A 67 -10.40 -3.21 -4.74
C GLY A 67 -11.79 -2.58 -4.84
N LEU A 68 -12.34 -2.10 -3.72
CA LEU A 68 -13.62 -1.35 -3.70
C LEU A 68 -13.50 -0.05 -4.51
N VAL A 69 -12.40 0.71 -4.36
CA VAL A 69 -12.17 1.93 -5.14
C VAL A 69 -12.01 1.61 -6.63
N ILE A 70 -11.30 0.54 -6.98
CA ILE A 70 -11.17 0.07 -8.38
C ILE A 70 -12.54 -0.26 -8.96
N LYS A 71 -13.37 -1.00 -8.22
CA LYS A 71 -14.75 -1.32 -8.65
C LYS A 71 -15.55 -0.05 -8.90
N TYR A 72 -15.49 0.91 -7.97
CA TYR A 72 -16.16 2.19 -8.08
C TYR A 72 -15.72 3.00 -9.30
N VAL A 73 -14.42 3.17 -9.54
CA VAL A 73 -13.95 3.97 -10.69
C VAL A 73 -14.30 3.31 -12.04
N ILE A 74 -14.31 1.97 -12.12
CA ILE A 74 -14.77 1.24 -13.32
C ILE A 74 -16.27 1.50 -13.54
N LYS A 75 -17.09 1.37 -12.50
CA LYS A 75 -18.53 1.65 -12.56
C LYS A 75 -18.79 3.11 -12.93
N SER A 76 -17.94 4.03 -12.51
CA SER A 76 -17.97 5.46 -12.89
C SER A 76 -17.40 5.74 -14.30
N GLY A 77 -17.03 4.71 -15.06
CA GLY A 77 -16.63 4.83 -16.46
C GLY A 77 -15.14 4.72 -16.77
N ALA A 78 -14.28 4.53 -15.76
CA ALA A 78 -12.86 4.28 -15.98
C ALA A 78 -12.64 2.97 -16.75
N LYS A 79 -11.73 2.96 -17.72
CA LYS A 79 -11.43 1.79 -18.55
C LYS A 79 -10.00 1.29 -18.39
N LYS A 80 -9.06 2.15 -18.03
CA LYS A 80 -7.62 1.82 -17.98
C LYS A 80 -7.07 2.08 -16.58
N ILE A 81 -6.80 1.01 -15.85
CA ILE A 81 -6.29 1.05 -14.47
C ILE A 81 -4.89 0.44 -14.43
N LEU A 82 -3.96 1.15 -13.83
CA LEU A 82 -2.59 0.69 -13.61
C LEU A 82 -2.38 0.43 -12.11
N ILE A 83 -1.98 -0.78 -11.76
CA ILE A 83 -1.58 -1.13 -10.39
C ILE A 83 -0.07 -1.36 -10.39
N SER A 84 0.63 -0.49 -9.70
CA SER A 84 2.09 -0.51 -9.55
C SER A 84 2.45 -1.03 -8.15
N LEU A 85 3.20 -2.12 -8.08
CA LEU A 85 3.43 -2.84 -6.82
C LEU A 85 4.75 -3.64 -6.87
N PRO A 86 5.25 -4.16 -5.74
CA PRO A 86 6.38 -5.09 -5.74
C PRO A 86 6.12 -6.29 -6.65
N ALA A 87 7.17 -6.73 -7.37
CA ALA A 87 7.04 -7.81 -8.36
C ALA A 87 6.47 -9.11 -7.77
N SER A 88 6.80 -9.40 -6.52
CA SER A 88 6.35 -10.55 -5.74
C SER A 88 4.84 -10.55 -5.45
N LEU A 89 4.21 -9.37 -5.33
CA LEU A 89 2.79 -9.23 -4.99
C LEU A 89 1.85 -9.30 -6.20
N ARG A 90 2.35 -9.22 -7.44
CA ARG A 90 1.52 -9.16 -8.65
C ARG A 90 0.50 -10.30 -8.76
N LYS A 91 0.96 -11.53 -8.51
CA LYS A 91 0.08 -12.71 -8.57
C LYS A 91 -0.94 -12.75 -7.44
N GLN A 92 -0.58 -12.28 -6.26
CA GLN A 92 -1.49 -12.16 -5.14
C GLN A 92 -2.63 -11.17 -5.45
N TRP A 93 -2.28 -10.00 -5.96
CA TRP A 93 -3.26 -9.00 -6.35
C TRP A 93 -4.20 -9.50 -7.44
N GLU A 94 -3.68 -10.21 -8.45
CA GLU A 94 -4.51 -10.84 -9.48
C GLU A 94 -5.55 -11.79 -8.87
N VAL A 95 -5.11 -12.67 -7.95
CA VAL A 95 -6.00 -13.61 -7.25
C VAL A 95 -7.02 -12.89 -6.40
N GLU A 96 -6.58 -11.96 -5.56
CA GLU A 96 -7.48 -11.24 -4.67
C GLU A 96 -8.54 -10.44 -5.43
N LEU A 97 -8.18 -9.83 -6.54
CA LEU A 97 -9.13 -9.09 -7.37
C LEU A 97 -10.11 -10.03 -8.08
N LEU A 98 -9.67 -11.18 -8.58
CA LEU A 98 -10.55 -12.15 -9.24
C LEU A 98 -11.50 -12.84 -8.26
N GLU A 99 -10.99 -13.26 -7.09
CA GLU A 99 -11.79 -14.02 -6.12
C GLU A 99 -12.80 -13.15 -5.35
N LYS A 100 -12.44 -11.90 -5.09
CA LYS A 100 -13.19 -11.05 -4.17
C LYS A 100 -14.07 -10.01 -4.87
N PHE A 101 -13.77 -9.66 -6.11
CA PHE A 101 -14.43 -8.53 -6.79
C PHE A 101 -15.11 -8.90 -8.11
N ASP A 102 -15.19 -10.16 -8.46
CA ASP A 102 -15.90 -10.67 -9.65
C ASP A 102 -15.64 -9.88 -10.94
N PHE A 103 -14.37 -9.56 -11.22
CA PHE A 103 -14.03 -8.93 -12.49
C PHE A 103 -14.13 -9.93 -13.65
N PRO A 104 -14.65 -9.52 -14.81
CA PRO A 104 -14.76 -10.39 -15.98
C PRO A 104 -13.40 -10.96 -16.42
N ASP A 105 -13.43 -12.17 -16.96
CA ASP A 105 -12.25 -12.85 -17.49
C ASP A 105 -11.49 -11.97 -18.51
N GLY A 106 -10.18 -11.88 -18.35
CA GLY A 106 -9.30 -11.10 -19.22
C GLY A 106 -9.29 -9.59 -18.95
N THR A 107 -10.00 -9.11 -17.94
CA THR A 107 -9.91 -7.71 -17.47
C THR A 107 -8.59 -7.44 -16.78
N ILE A 108 -8.05 -8.41 -16.03
CA ILE A 108 -6.81 -8.30 -15.27
C ILE A 108 -5.67 -8.99 -16.00
N LYS A 109 -4.52 -8.33 -16.10
CA LYS A 109 -3.29 -8.93 -16.65
C LYS A 109 -2.05 -8.49 -15.91
N ILE A 110 -1.18 -9.45 -15.62
CA ILE A 110 0.18 -9.18 -15.16
C ILE A 110 1.03 -8.84 -16.38
N LEU A 111 1.61 -7.64 -16.36
CA LEU A 111 2.48 -7.16 -17.42
C LEU A 111 3.92 -7.05 -16.95
N ASP A 112 4.81 -7.74 -17.64
CA ASP A 112 6.25 -7.71 -17.42
C ASP A 112 7.02 -7.67 -18.74
N LYS A 113 8.33 -7.72 -18.66
CA LYS A 113 9.21 -7.68 -19.85
C LYS A 113 8.95 -8.84 -20.81
N GLN A 114 8.59 -10.02 -20.29
CA GLN A 114 8.28 -11.20 -21.10
C GLN A 114 6.93 -11.04 -21.80
N ALA A 115 5.90 -10.61 -21.11
CA ALA A 115 4.57 -10.38 -21.67
C ALA A 115 4.58 -9.36 -22.83
N ILE A 116 5.42 -8.31 -22.71
CA ILE A 116 5.52 -7.30 -23.78
C ILE A 116 6.41 -7.76 -24.94
N ASN A 117 7.47 -8.51 -24.68
CA ASN A 117 8.38 -8.98 -25.74
C ASN A 117 7.80 -10.15 -26.52
N TYR A 118 6.89 -10.91 -25.89
CA TYR A 118 6.24 -12.09 -26.50
C TYR A 118 4.77 -11.80 -26.81
N ASP A 119 4.52 -10.78 -27.63
CA ASP A 119 3.17 -10.45 -28.14
C ASP A 119 3.15 -10.61 -29.68
N PRO A 120 3.28 -11.87 -30.19
CA PRO A 120 3.49 -12.12 -31.62
C PRO A 120 2.31 -11.73 -32.50
N ILE A 121 1.11 -11.56 -31.91
CA ILE A 121 -0.14 -11.29 -32.66
C ILE A 121 -0.71 -9.91 -32.26
N GLY A 122 -0.02 -9.12 -31.42
CA GLY A 122 -0.51 -7.81 -30.98
C GLY A 122 -1.72 -7.86 -30.05
N ILE A 123 -1.95 -9.00 -29.38
CA ILE A 123 -3.10 -9.16 -28.45
C ILE A 123 -3.01 -8.17 -27.29
N LEU A 124 -1.82 -7.98 -26.75
CA LEU A 124 -1.60 -7.04 -25.66
C LEU A 124 -1.76 -5.60 -26.13
N ASP A 125 -1.24 -5.29 -27.32
CA ASP A 125 -1.37 -3.97 -27.93
C ASP A 125 -2.85 -3.62 -28.14
N HIS A 126 -3.64 -4.55 -28.68
CA HIS A 126 -5.09 -4.40 -28.83
C HIS A 126 -5.79 -4.25 -27.47
N TRP A 127 -5.44 -5.09 -26.47
CA TRP A 127 -6.01 -5.04 -25.13
C TRP A 127 -5.79 -3.69 -24.43
N LEU A 128 -4.59 -3.10 -24.59
CA LEU A 128 -4.26 -1.80 -24.00
C LEU A 128 -4.89 -0.62 -24.76
N LYS A 129 -4.95 -0.68 -26.09
CA LYS A 129 -5.37 0.45 -26.94
C LYS A 129 -6.86 0.52 -27.21
N ASP A 130 -7.62 -0.56 -27.00
CA ASP A 130 -9.08 -0.55 -27.16
C ASP A 130 -9.71 0.39 -26.11
N PRO A 131 -10.31 1.51 -26.52
CA PRO A 131 -10.83 2.51 -25.58
C PRO A 131 -12.07 2.03 -24.80
N GLN A 132 -12.78 1.01 -25.29
CA GLN A 132 -13.98 0.49 -24.66
C GLN A 132 -13.68 -0.66 -23.68
N LYS A 133 -12.50 -1.23 -23.76
CA LYS A 133 -12.15 -2.40 -22.96
C LYS A 133 -11.66 -2.00 -21.58
N GLU A 134 -12.24 -2.61 -20.56
CA GLU A 134 -11.76 -2.51 -19.20
C GLU A 134 -10.45 -3.30 -19.04
N CYS A 135 -9.43 -2.63 -18.52
CA CYS A 135 -8.10 -3.18 -18.39
C CYS A 135 -7.51 -2.81 -17.02
N ILE A 136 -7.15 -3.81 -16.26
CA ILE A 136 -6.40 -3.66 -15.01
C ILE A 136 -5.01 -4.27 -15.23
N ALA A 137 -4.00 -3.42 -15.35
CA ALA A 137 -2.62 -3.83 -15.59
C ALA A 137 -1.85 -3.91 -14.26
N LEU A 138 -1.40 -5.10 -13.87
CA LEU A 138 -0.55 -5.34 -12.71
C LEU A 138 0.92 -5.32 -13.12
N THR A 139 1.70 -4.37 -12.62
CA THR A 139 3.09 -4.18 -13.03
C THR A 139 4.01 -3.94 -11.84
N SER A 140 5.31 -4.22 -11.99
CA SER A 140 6.30 -3.72 -11.03
C SER A 140 6.55 -2.23 -11.22
N TYR A 141 7.06 -1.54 -10.22
CA TYR A 141 7.32 -0.10 -10.28
C TYR A 141 8.17 0.33 -11.47
N ASP A 142 9.28 -0.37 -11.73
CA ASP A 142 10.15 -0.07 -12.87
C ASP A 142 9.46 -0.30 -14.21
N PHE A 143 8.62 -1.33 -14.22
CA PHE A 143 7.91 -1.70 -15.43
C PHE A 143 6.73 -0.76 -15.71
N SER A 144 6.07 -0.22 -14.69
CA SER A 144 5.03 0.80 -14.82
C SER A 144 5.50 1.99 -15.67
N SER A 145 6.67 2.55 -15.33
CA SER A 145 7.27 3.66 -16.07
C SER A 145 7.62 3.29 -17.50
N LYS A 146 8.17 2.08 -17.72
CA LYS A 146 8.50 1.58 -19.06
C LYS A 146 7.24 1.36 -19.91
N LEU A 147 6.18 0.84 -19.30
CA LEU A 147 4.88 0.61 -19.93
C LEU A 147 4.26 1.93 -20.40
N MET A 148 4.15 2.90 -19.49
CA MET A 148 3.59 4.23 -19.81
C MET A 148 4.38 4.93 -20.90
N LYS A 149 5.72 4.81 -20.90
CA LYS A 149 6.58 5.36 -21.94
C LYS A 149 6.43 4.65 -23.29
N LYS A 150 6.25 3.32 -23.28
CA LYS A 150 6.07 2.52 -24.50
C LYS A 150 4.71 2.76 -25.17
N TYR A 151 3.68 3.02 -24.35
CA TYR A 151 2.30 3.22 -24.81
C TYR A 151 1.77 4.62 -24.44
N PRO A 152 2.34 5.70 -25.00
CA PRO A 152 1.94 7.07 -24.65
C PRO A 152 0.52 7.43 -25.11
N SER A 153 -0.05 6.66 -26.03
CA SER A 153 -1.44 6.82 -26.50
C SER A 153 -2.48 6.24 -25.55
N VAL A 154 -2.07 5.40 -24.60
CA VAL A 154 -2.98 4.84 -23.59
C VAL A 154 -3.21 5.89 -22.51
N LYS A 155 -4.44 6.34 -22.38
CA LYS A 155 -4.87 7.22 -21.29
C LYS A 155 -5.23 6.36 -20.09
N TRP A 156 -4.39 6.40 -19.06
CA TRP A 156 -4.68 5.76 -17.79
C TRP A 156 -5.69 6.61 -17.03
N ASP A 157 -6.79 6.02 -16.58
CA ASP A 157 -7.87 6.71 -15.86
C ASP A 157 -7.62 6.71 -14.35
N PHE A 158 -6.91 5.68 -13.84
CA PHE A 158 -6.65 5.53 -12.42
C PHE A 158 -5.37 4.75 -12.15
N ILE A 159 -4.66 5.10 -11.08
CA ILE A 159 -3.44 4.40 -10.65
C ILE A 159 -3.55 3.99 -9.18
N VAL A 160 -3.14 2.76 -8.90
CA VAL A 160 -2.92 2.25 -7.55
C VAL A 160 -1.43 2.00 -7.36
N ILE A 161 -0.83 2.50 -6.28
CA ILE A 161 0.55 2.21 -5.92
C ILE A 161 0.53 1.51 -4.56
N ASP A 162 0.81 0.21 -4.56
CA ASP A 162 0.91 -0.57 -3.32
C ASP A 162 2.31 -0.48 -2.74
N GLU A 163 2.44 -0.66 -1.43
CA GLU A 163 3.68 -0.44 -0.65
C GLU A 163 4.39 0.87 -1.05
N ALA A 164 3.59 1.94 -1.13
CA ALA A 164 3.99 3.23 -1.67
C ALA A 164 5.17 3.89 -0.91
N HIS A 165 5.49 3.42 0.29
CA HIS A 165 6.68 3.85 1.01
C HIS A 165 7.98 3.63 0.20
N ASN A 166 7.99 2.69 -0.75
CA ASN A 166 9.12 2.49 -1.68
C ASN A 166 9.29 3.64 -2.69
N MET A 167 8.26 4.49 -2.83
CA MET A 167 8.26 5.61 -3.78
C MET A 167 8.48 6.98 -3.12
N ARG A 168 8.73 7.06 -1.82
CA ARG A 168 8.85 8.31 -1.04
C ARG A 168 9.97 9.26 -1.48
N ASN A 169 11.07 8.71 -1.99
CA ASN A 169 12.30 9.47 -2.29
C ASN A 169 12.28 10.06 -3.72
N ILE A 170 11.26 10.84 -4.08
CA ILE A 170 11.15 11.42 -5.43
C ILE A 170 12.24 12.48 -5.69
N PHE A 171 12.67 13.19 -4.65
CA PHE A 171 13.57 14.33 -4.80
C PHE A 171 15.05 13.98 -4.63
N HIS A 172 15.37 12.96 -3.82
CA HIS A 172 16.74 12.59 -3.46
C HIS A 172 17.09 11.12 -3.70
N GLY A 173 16.19 10.37 -4.34
CA GLY A 173 16.32 8.93 -4.38
C GLY A 173 16.43 8.34 -5.78
N THR A 174 15.87 7.18 -5.90
CA THR A 174 15.97 6.32 -7.06
C THR A 174 15.38 6.98 -8.31
N LYS A 175 16.05 6.85 -9.44
CA LYS A 175 15.55 7.23 -10.77
C LYS A 175 14.16 6.64 -11.04
N ARG A 176 13.83 5.53 -10.37
CA ARG A 176 12.55 4.80 -10.45
C ARG A 176 11.36 5.61 -9.93
N ALA A 177 11.42 6.08 -8.68
CA ALA A 177 10.33 6.86 -8.07
C ALA A 177 10.06 8.15 -8.86
N LYS A 178 11.12 8.86 -9.27
CA LYS A 178 11.01 10.08 -10.07
C LYS A 178 10.36 9.81 -11.44
N ARG A 179 10.76 8.75 -12.14
CA ARG A 179 10.17 8.40 -13.45
C ARG A 179 8.67 8.12 -13.35
N LEU A 180 8.25 7.35 -12.35
CA LEU A 180 6.83 7.04 -12.15
C LEU A 180 6.05 8.30 -11.77
N TYR A 181 6.61 9.14 -10.90
CA TYR A 181 6.04 10.43 -10.53
C TYR A 181 5.82 11.32 -11.77
N ASP A 182 6.86 11.55 -12.58
CA ASP A 182 6.80 12.41 -13.78
C ASP A 182 5.74 11.95 -14.80
N GLN A 183 5.50 10.64 -14.89
CA GLN A 183 4.55 10.06 -15.85
C GLN A 183 3.11 9.95 -15.30
N SER A 184 2.94 9.90 -14.00
CA SER A 184 1.62 9.75 -13.36
C SER A 184 0.98 11.07 -12.92
N HIS A 185 1.53 12.20 -13.29
CA HIS A 185 1.26 13.54 -12.72
C HIS A 185 -0.23 13.80 -12.84
N ASN A 186 -1.01 13.91 -13.54
CA ASN A 186 -2.43 14.33 -13.54
C ASN A 186 -3.44 13.16 -13.50
N ILE A 187 -3.02 11.98 -13.10
CA ILE A 187 -3.88 10.80 -13.06
C ILE A 187 -4.36 10.61 -11.62
N PRO A 188 -5.66 10.49 -11.37
CA PRO A 188 -6.18 10.15 -10.04
C PRO A 188 -5.55 8.85 -9.52
N LYS A 189 -5.17 8.83 -8.24
CA LYS A 189 -4.47 7.67 -7.69
C LYS A 189 -4.73 7.43 -6.21
N ILE A 190 -4.53 6.19 -5.79
CA ILE A 190 -4.42 5.82 -4.38
C ILE A 190 -3.05 5.22 -4.10
N LEU A 191 -2.51 5.60 -2.96
CA LEU A 191 -1.26 5.07 -2.43
C LEU A 191 -1.57 4.21 -1.23
N LEU A 192 -1.10 2.96 -1.22
CA LEU A 192 -1.31 2.04 -0.11
C LEU A 192 0.00 1.88 0.65
N THR A 193 0.00 2.13 1.94
CA THR A 193 1.16 1.88 2.79
C THR A 193 0.75 1.76 4.25
N ALA A 194 1.32 0.85 5.00
CA ALA A 194 1.11 0.81 6.44
C ALA A 194 1.88 1.94 7.16
N THR A 195 2.87 2.52 6.51
CA THR A 195 3.88 3.39 7.12
C THR A 195 4.16 4.62 6.28
N PRO A 196 3.23 5.59 6.29
CA PRO A 196 3.35 6.81 5.49
C PRO A 196 4.48 7.74 5.98
N LEU A 197 4.90 7.60 7.24
CA LEU A 197 5.96 8.40 7.87
C LEU A 197 6.99 7.45 8.49
N GLN A 198 8.18 7.39 7.91
CA GLN A 198 9.23 6.47 8.34
C GLN A 198 10.40 7.17 9.01
N ASN A 199 11.17 7.92 8.26
CA ASN A 199 12.42 8.52 8.70
C ASN A 199 12.31 10.01 8.99
N SER A 200 11.56 10.70 8.18
CA SER A 200 11.45 12.15 8.24
C SER A 200 10.14 12.64 7.64
N LEU A 201 9.78 13.87 7.97
CA LEU A 201 8.66 14.55 7.32
C LEU A 201 8.83 14.65 5.79
N SER A 202 10.07 14.61 5.28
CA SER A 202 10.32 14.59 3.82
C SER A 202 9.76 13.35 3.13
N ASP A 203 9.68 12.21 3.83
CA ASP A 203 9.08 10.99 3.28
C ASP A 203 7.60 11.23 2.98
N LEU A 204 6.90 11.88 3.93
CA LEU A 204 5.51 12.26 3.76
C LEU A 204 5.31 13.28 2.64
N HIS A 205 6.20 14.27 2.55
CA HIS A 205 6.21 15.23 1.45
C HIS A 205 6.33 14.52 0.09
N GLY A 206 7.23 13.53 -0.02
CA GLY A 206 7.38 12.73 -1.23
C GLY A 206 6.10 12.00 -1.62
N LEU A 207 5.44 11.32 -0.67
CA LEU A 207 4.20 10.57 -0.93
C LEU A 207 3.04 11.51 -1.29
N VAL A 208 2.86 12.61 -0.56
CA VAL A 208 1.79 13.58 -0.85
C VAL A 208 2.01 14.25 -2.20
N SER A 209 3.27 14.48 -2.60
CA SER A 209 3.58 15.01 -3.93
C SER A 209 3.12 14.11 -5.08
N PHE A 210 3.06 12.78 -4.88
CA PHE A 210 2.44 11.88 -5.86
C PHE A 210 0.96 12.16 -6.06
N ILE A 211 0.24 12.53 -4.99
CA ILE A 211 -1.18 12.89 -5.07
C ILE A 211 -1.32 14.26 -5.74
N ASP A 212 -0.73 15.28 -5.13
CA ASP A 212 -0.70 16.64 -5.67
C ASP A 212 0.49 17.42 -5.11
N PRO A 213 1.48 17.78 -5.94
CA PRO A 213 2.66 18.54 -5.50
C PRO A 213 2.33 19.94 -5.00
N ARG A 214 1.14 20.47 -5.30
CA ARG A 214 0.71 21.81 -4.88
C ARG A 214 0.34 21.88 -3.40
N ILE A 215 0.09 20.75 -2.72
CA ILE A 215 -0.29 20.71 -1.31
C ILE A 215 0.85 21.24 -0.43
N PHE A 216 2.08 20.82 -0.70
CA PHE A 216 3.25 21.17 0.11
C PHE A 216 4.33 21.92 -0.66
N GLY A 217 4.19 22.06 -1.98
CA GLY A 217 5.18 22.73 -2.82
C GLY A 217 6.53 22.02 -2.83
N THR A 218 7.62 22.79 -2.81
CA THR A 218 8.97 22.24 -2.86
C THR A 218 9.45 21.73 -1.51
N GLU A 219 10.38 20.78 -1.53
CA GLU A 219 10.95 20.20 -0.31
C GLU A 219 11.63 21.26 0.57
N LYS A 220 12.26 22.28 0.00
CA LYS A 220 12.89 23.37 0.76
C LYS A 220 11.85 24.17 1.55
N ALA A 221 10.76 24.58 0.89
CA ALA A 221 9.67 25.29 1.54
C ALA A 221 9.00 24.44 2.62
N PHE A 222 8.73 23.16 2.32
CA PHE A 222 8.19 22.20 3.27
C PHE A 222 9.08 22.04 4.51
N ASN A 223 10.39 21.88 4.31
CA ASN A 223 11.33 21.74 5.42
C ASN A 223 11.37 23.00 6.30
N LYS A 224 11.39 24.18 5.70
CA LYS A 224 11.36 25.44 6.44
C LYS A 224 10.08 25.56 7.27
N GLN A 225 8.91 25.40 6.66
CA GLN A 225 7.61 25.59 7.29
C GLN A 225 7.32 24.56 8.39
N TYR A 226 7.61 23.28 8.14
CA TYR A 226 7.19 22.18 9.01
C TYR A 226 8.31 21.57 9.85
N LYS A 227 9.59 21.69 9.46
CA LYS A 227 10.70 21.19 10.27
C LYS A 227 11.34 22.26 11.14
N GLU A 228 11.53 23.48 10.59
CA GLU A 228 12.16 24.59 11.29
C GLU A 228 11.13 25.35 12.12
N ASP A 229 10.05 25.82 11.51
CA ASP A 229 9.00 26.61 12.16
C ASP A 229 8.00 25.77 12.98
N ASN A 230 8.04 24.43 12.85
CA ASN A 230 7.21 23.46 13.56
C ASN A 230 5.68 23.71 13.44
N ASN A 231 5.19 24.16 12.28
CA ASN A 231 3.76 24.43 12.05
C ASN A 231 2.96 23.14 11.82
N TYR A 232 2.88 22.31 12.85
CA TYR A 232 2.25 20.98 12.75
C TYR A 232 0.73 21.01 12.68
N THR A 233 0.10 22.09 13.14
CA THR A 233 -1.37 22.24 13.05
C THR A 233 -1.80 22.39 11.59
N GLU A 234 -1.14 23.23 10.85
CA GLU A 234 -1.36 23.44 9.43
C GLU A 234 -1.00 22.18 8.61
N LEU A 235 0.12 21.51 8.97
CA LEU A 235 0.48 20.23 8.36
C LEU A 235 -0.65 19.21 8.49
N LYS A 236 -1.26 19.08 9.67
CA LYS A 236 -2.38 18.17 9.92
C LYS A 236 -3.61 18.55 9.10
N GLN A 237 -3.94 19.83 9.00
CA GLN A 237 -5.06 20.29 8.18
C GLN A 237 -4.87 19.95 6.70
N ASN A 238 -3.67 20.17 6.17
CA ASN A 238 -3.34 19.89 4.77
C ASN A 238 -3.27 18.39 4.46
N LEU A 239 -2.96 17.55 5.46
CA LEU A 239 -2.94 16.09 5.31
C LEU A 239 -4.32 15.44 5.41
N ALA A 240 -5.24 16.02 6.18
CA ALA A 240 -6.53 15.42 6.47
C ALA A 240 -7.32 14.97 5.22
N PRO A 241 -7.33 15.71 4.09
CA PRO A 241 -8.06 15.30 2.89
C PRO A 241 -7.33 14.24 2.05
N VAL A 242 -6.01 14.06 2.24
CA VAL A 242 -5.17 13.21 1.38
C VAL A 242 -4.52 12.03 2.11
N LEU A 243 -4.78 11.88 3.40
CA LEU A 243 -4.27 10.79 4.22
C LEU A 243 -5.37 10.21 5.09
N TYR A 244 -5.67 8.93 4.93
CA TYR A 244 -6.60 8.20 5.76
C TYR A 244 -5.88 7.06 6.46
N ARG A 245 -6.13 6.87 7.75
CA ARG A 245 -5.49 5.82 8.55
C ARG A 245 -6.40 5.28 9.62
N THR A 246 -6.47 3.95 9.73
CA THR A 246 -7.11 3.22 10.81
C THR A 246 -6.07 2.42 11.59
N LEU A 247 -6.18 2.44 12.91
CA LEU A 247 -5.35 1.64 13.80
C LEU A 247 -6.12 0.42 14.29
N ARG A 248 -5.43 -0.68 14.55
CA ARG A 248 -6.04 -1.90 15.11
C ARG A 248 -6.78 -1.63 16.41
N LYS A 249 -6.26 -0.71 17.24
CA LYS A 249 -6.94 -0.29 18.48
C LYS A 249 -8.31 0.33 18.25
N ASP A 250 -8.51 1.02 17.12
CA ASP A 250 -9.77 1.70 16.78
C ASP A 250 -10.84 0.70 16.36
N VAL A 251 -10.43 -0.42 15.76
CA VAL A 251 -11.31 -1.49 15.30
C VAL A 251 -11.49 -2.63 16.32
N SER A 252 -10.79 -2.58 17.45
CA SER A 252 -10.85 -3.62 18.49
C SER A 252 -12.23 -3.83 19.10
N LYS A 253 -13.14 -2.88 18.94
CA LYS A 253 -14.53 -2.96 19.42
C LYS A 253 -15.37 -4.01 18.66
N TYR A 254 -15.05 -4.24 17.36
CA TYR A 254 -15.79 -5.16 16.51
C TYR A 254 -14.91 -6.20 15.81
N MET A 255 -13.57 -6.02 15.83
CA MET A 255 -12.62 -7.02 15.35
C MET A 255 -11.82 -7.55 16.53
N GLN A 256 -12.00 -8.82 16.85
CA GLN A 256 -11.19 -9.48 17.85
C GLN A 256 -9.91 -10.02 17.19
N PHE A 257 -8.77 -9.64 17.73
CA PHE A 257 -7.48 -10.18 17.34
C PHE A 257 -6.98 -11.10 18.46
N ALA A 258 -6.45 -12.25 18.08
CA ALA A 258 -5.78 -13.14 19.00
C ALA A 258 -4.54 -12.47 19.61
N ASN A 259 -4.11 -12.90 20.79
CA ASN A 259 -2.88 -12.41 21.41
C ASN A 259 -1.66 -12.99 20.69
N ARG A 260 -0.51 -12.34 20.86
CA ARG A 260 0.80 -12.85 20.44
C ARG A 260 1.58 -13.28 21.67
N VAL A 261 2.21 -14.43 21.57
CA VAL A 261 3.07 -15.00 22.63
C VAL A 261 4.41 -15.34 22.01
N SER A 262 5.49 -14.79 22.54
CA SER A 262 6.83 -15.12 22.09
C SER A 262 7.43 -16.23 22.91
N ARG A 263 8.20 -17.11 22.25
CA ARG A 263 9.07 -18.11 22.89
C ARG A 263 10.40 -18.19 22.17
N THR A 264 11.46 -18.40 22.95
CA THR A 264 12.82 -18.65 22.43
C THR A 264 13.25 -20.05 22.76
N PHE A 265 13.94 -20.66 21.80
CA PHE A 265 14.68 -21.90 21.99
C PHE A 265 16.15 -21.62 21.72
N ASP A 266 16.94 -21.72 22.80
CA ASP A 266 18.35 -21.39 22.77
C ASP A 266 19.17 -22.59 22.29
N PHE A 267 20.25 -22.31 21.56
CA PHE A 267 21.23 -23.33 21.17
C PHE A 267 22.66 -22.75 21.15
N GLU A 268 23.63 -23.63 21.30
CA GLU A 268 25.05 -23.28 21.15
C GLU A 268 25.66 -24.12 20.03
N LEU A 269 26.56 -23.51 19.27
CA LEU A 269 27.26 -24.18 18.15
C LEU A 269 28.17 -25.27 18.71
N GLY A 270 28.19 -26.40 18.00
CA GLY A 270 29.20 -27.45 18.24
C GLY A 270 30.61 -26.96 17.91
N TYR A 271 31.61 -27.71 18.36
CA TYR A 271 33.02 -27.32 18.14
C TYR A 271 33.35 -27.09 16.65
N ASP A 272 32.95 -28.01 15.77
CA ASP A 272 33.20 -27.90 14.33
C ASP A 272 32.43 -26.74 13.68
N GLU A 273 31.20 -26.50 14.13
CA GLU A 273 30.42 -25.37 13.69
C GLU A 273 31.03 -24.03 14.10
N ALA A 274 31.49 -23.93 15.35
CA ALA A 274 32.17 -22.73 15.86
C ALA A 274 33.48 -22.45 15.12
N ALA A 275 34.24 -23.51 14.82
CA ALA A 275 35.46 -23.41 14.03
C ALA A 275 35.20 -22.93 12.61
N LEU A 276 34.18 -23.49 11.95
CA LEU A 276 33.72 -23.02 10.63
C LEU A 276 33.31 -21.56 10.66
N TYR A 277 32.53 -21.18 11.68
CA TYR A 277 32.03 -19.82 11.84
C TYR A 277 33.18 -18.81 11.96
N MET A 278 34.17 -19.12 12.78
CA MET A 278 35.38 -18.29 12.93
C MET A 278 36.19 -18.20 11.62
N ARG A 279 36.34 -19.31 10.90
CA ARG A 279 37.08 -19.35 9.64
C ARG A 279 36.43 -18.48 8.56
N VAL A 280 35.14 -18.64 8.35
CA VAL A 280 34.36 -17.83 7.38
C VAL A 280 34.38 -16.34 7.75
N ASN A 281 34.23 -16.01 9.04
CA ASN A 281 34.33 -14.61 9.47
C ASN A 281 35.72 -14.01 9.20
N ASN A 282 36.79 -14.75 9.42
CA ASN A 282 38.13 -14.29 9.11
C ASN A 282 38.40 -14.13 7.61
N PHE A 283 37.80 -15.03 6.80
CA PHE A 283 37.85 -14.93 5.36
C PHE A 283 37.17 -13.65 4.87
N LEU A 284 35.96 -13.37 5.34
CA LEU A 284 35.14 -12.19 4.94
C LEU A 284 35.71 -10.83 5.43
N LYS A 285 36.61 -10.84 6.43
CA LYS A 285 37.29 -9.65 6.98
C LYS A 285 38.53 -9.24 6.21
N ARG A 286 39.02 -10.04 5.25
CA ARG A 286 40.19 -9.68 4.45
C ARG A 286 39.98 -8.35 3.73
N ASP A 287 40.99 -7.52 3.65
CA ASP A 287 40.93 -6.20 3.01
C ASP A 287 40.59 -6.32 1.51
N TYR A 288 41.03 -7.40 0.88
CA TYR A 288 40.77 -7.68 -0.53
C TYR A 288 40.30 -9.13 -0.72
N LEU A 289 39.25 -9.32 -1.54
CA LEU A 289 38.67 -10.61 -1.92
C LEU A 289 38.41 -10.62 -3.42
N TYR A 290 39.10 -11.46 -4.19
CA TYR A 290 38.90 -11.67 -5.61
C TYR A 290 37.59 -12.41 -5.92
N SER A 291 37.12 -13.20 -4.95
CA SER A 291 35.88 -13.96 -5.01
C SER A 291 34.63 -13.08 -5.07
N LEU A 292 34.66 -11.86 -4.51
CA LEU A 292 33.49 -10.98 -4.40
C LEU A 292 33.69 -9.71 -5.24
N PRO A 293 32.73 -9.32 -6.12
CA PRO A 293 32.78 -8.06 -6.87
C PRO A 293 32.87 -6.87 -5.93
N THR A 294 33.73 -5.90 -6.26
CA THR A 294 33.96 -4.71 -5.43
C THR A 294 32.71 -3.89 -5.22
N ALA A 295 31.89 -3.71 -6.26
CA ALA A 295 30.67 -2.94 -6.23
C ALA A 295 29.61 -3.48 -5.24
N ASN A 296 29.52 -4.82 -5.09
CA ASN A 296 28.47 -5.46 -4.29
C ASN A 296 29.03 -6.24 -3.08
N ARG A 297 30.30 -6.01 -2.74
CA ARG A 297 31.01 -6.77 -1.69
C ARG A 297 30.28 -6.77 -0.34
N ASN A 298 29.79 -5.62 0.09
CA ASN A 298 29.10 -5.48 1.38
C ASN A 298 27.84 -6.32 1.44
N LEU A 299 27.06 -6.30 0.36
CA LEU A 299 25.81 -7.07 0.24
C LEU A 299 26.10 -8.58 0.24
N MET A 300 27.09 -9.02 -0.53
CA MET A 300 27.48 -10.43 -0.60
C MET A 300 28.04 -10.96 0.73
N THR A 301 28.80 -10.14 1.43
CA THR A 301 29.29 -10.46 2.78
C THR A 301 28.10 -10.66 3.75
N LEU A 302 27.05 -9.82 3.65
CA LEU A 302 25.84 -9.96 4.44
C LEU A 302 25.14 -11.30 4.16
N VAL A 303 24.95 -11.64 2.88
CA VAL A 303 24.31 -12.90 2.46
C VAL A 303 25.07 -14.12 2.97
N ILE A 304 26.39 -14.13 2.80
CA ILE A 304 27.23 -15.24 3.28
C ILE A 304 27.11 -15.40 4.80
N ARG A 305 27.08 -14.31 5.56
CA ARG A 305 26.91 -14.37 7.02
C ARG A 305 25.52 -14.89 7.43
N LYS A 306 24.47 -14.49 6.73
CA LYS A 306 23.11 -15.01 6.95
C LYS A 306 23.06 -16.51 6.66
N LEU A 307 23.66 -16.96 5.55
CA LEU A 307 23.73 -18.37 5.21
C LEU A 307 24.52 -19.18 6.26
N LEU A 308 25.63 -18.63 6.74
CA LEU A 308 26.44 -19.23 7.81
C LEU A 308 25.63 -19.39 9.11
N ALA A 309 24.82 -18.40 9.47
CA ALA A 309 23.94 -18.46 10.63
C ALA A 309 22.74 -19.38 10.43
N SER A 310 22.39 -19.69 9.17
CA SER A 310 21.28 -20.55 8.80
C SER A 310 21.68 -22.03 8.81
N SER A 311 22.59 -22.44 7.93
CA SER A 311 23.10 -23.82 7.91
C SER A 311 24.43 -23.97 7.20
N SER A 312 25.29 -24.92 7.66
CA SER A 312 26.53 -25.28 6.98
C SER A 312 26.28 -25.80 5.56
N PHE A 313 25.16 -26.46 5.31
CA PHE A 313 24.81 -27.01 3.99
C PHE A 313 24.50 -25.94 2.96
N ALA A 314 23.77 -24.89 3.37
CA ALA A 314 23.51 -23.75 2.48
C ALA A 314 24.80 -22.99 2.12
N LEU A 315 25.76 -23.00 3.03
CA LEU A 315 27.07 -22.38 2.85
C LEU A 315 27.92 -23.12 1.82
N ILE A 316 27.97 -24.46 1.83
CA ILE A 316 28.76 -25.29 0.91
C ILE A 316 28.46 -24.91 -0.55
N GLU A 317 27.20 -25.00 -0.97
CA GLU A 317 26.83 -24.71 -2.35
C GLU A 317 27.20 -23.26 -2.77
N THR A 318 27.20 -22.32 -1.82
CA THR A 318 27.58 -20.94 -2.09
C THR A 318 29.09 -20.81 -2.30
N PHE A 319 29.87 -21.50 -1.47
CA PHE A 319 31.33 -21.49 -1.61
C PHE A 319 31.84 -22.31 -2.81
N GLU A 320 31.07 -23.32 -3.28
CA GLU A 320 31.33 -24.00 -4.56
C GLU A 320 31.21 -23.05 -5.76
N VAL A 321 30.21 -22.18 -5.77
CA VAL A 321 30.04 -21.13 -6.81
C VAL A 321 31.19 -20.12 -6.76
N ILE A 322 31.58 -19.72 -5.55
CA ILE A 322 32.74 -18.85 -5.34
C ILE A 322 34.04 -19.53 -5.85
N LEU A 323 34.21 -20.81 -5.57
CA LEU A 323 35.37 -21.60 -6.03
C LEU A 323 35.46 -21.67 -7.56
N ASP A 324 34.34 -21.98 -8.23
CA ASP A 324 34.26 -22.02 -9.69
C ASP A 324 34.65 -20.68 -10.31
N ARG A 325 34.19 -19.58 -9.75
CA ARG A 325 34.57 -18.23 -10.18
C ARG A 325 36.05 -17.97 -10.03
N LEU A 326 36.65 -18.26 -8.87
CA LEU A 326 38.08 -18.06 -8.63
C LEU A 326 38.93 -18.88 -9.60
N GLN A 327 38.51 -20.13 -9.89
CA GLN A 327 39.18 -21.00 -10.87
C GLN A 327 39.14 -20.43 -12.29
N LYS A 328 37.98 -19.87 -12.70
CA LYS A 328 37.81 -19.18 -13.99
C LYS A 328 38.68 -17.92 -14.07
N LEU A 329 38.74 -17.13 -12.99
CA LEU A 329 39.65 -15.97 -12.91
C LEU A 329 41.14 -16.38 -13.02
N LEU A 330 41.57 -17.44 -12.32
CA LEU A 330 42.95 -17.97 -12.39
C LEU A 330 43.29 -18.45 -13.81
N ALA A 331 42.33 -19.03 -14.54
CA ALA A 331 42.46 -19.48 -15.93
C ALA A 331 42.46 -18.32 -16.96
N GLY A 332 42.27 -17.08 -16.54
CA GLY A 332 42.30 -15.90 -17.42
C GLY A 332 41.03 -15.69 -18.24
N THR A 333 39.89 -16.26 -17.83
CA THR A 333 38.58 -16.05 -18.47
C THR A 333 38.08 -14.63 -18.16
N LYS A 334 37.58 -13.91 -19.18
CA LYS A 334 37.14 -12.53 -19.01
C LYS A 334 35.96 -12.43 -18.04
N SER A 335 35.90 -11.31 -17.34
CA SER A 335 34.95 -10.99 -16.26
C SER A 335 33.46 -11.21 -16.59
N LYS A 336 33.03 -11.09 -17.87
CA LYS A 336 31.62 -11.28 -18.26
C LYS A 336 31.13 -12.73 -18.11
N ASP A 337 31.95 -13.73 -18.43
CA ASP A 337 31.60 -15.15 -18.27
C ASP A 337 31.64 -15.58 -16.78
N ALA A 338 32.34 -14.80 -15.93
CA ALA A 338 32.33 -15.00 -14.49
C ALA A 338 31.15 -14.33 -13.78
N GLN A 339 30.43 -13.45 -14.45
CA GLN A 339 29.19 -12.83 -13.92
C GLN A 339 27.97 -13.76 -14.03
N GLU A 340 27.88 -14.63 -15.02
CA GLU A 340 26.75 -15.58 -15.16
C GLU A 340 26.57 -16.50 -13.93
N GLY A 341 27.66 -16.83 -13.21
CA GLY A 341 27.60 -17.59 -11.95
C GLY A 341 26.97 -16.83 -10.78
N PHE A 342 26.90 -15.49 -10.88
CA PHE A 342 26.32 -14.63 -9.86
C PHE A 342 24.82 -14.38 -9.99
N GLU A 343 24.20 -14.64 -11.15
CA GLU A 343 22.74 -14.63 -11.29
C GLU A 343 22.06 -15.62 -10.32
N LEU A 344 22.74 -16.75 -10.04
CA LEU A 344 22.31 -17.67 -8.99
C LEU A 344 22.38 -17.06 -7.58
N PHE A 345 23.26 -16.10 -7.35
CA PHE A 345 23.41 -15.39 -6.08
C PHE A 345 22.33 -14.30 -5.91
N TRP A 346 21.97 -13.62 -7.00
CA TRP A 346 20.90 -12.63 -7.03
C TRP A 346 19.52 -13.26 -6.80
N ASN A 347 19.30 -14.49 -7.19
CA ASN A 347 18.10 -15.25 -6.88
C ASN A 347 17.91 -15.58 -5.38
N TYR A 348 18.91 -15.26 -4.55
CA TYR A 348 18.83 -15.34 -3.08
C TYR A 348 18.45 -14.02 -2.42
N LEU A 349 18.67 -12.93 -3.13
CA LEU A 349 18.30 -11.62 -2.65
C LEU A 349 16.85 -11.42 -3.09
N ASP A 350 15.98 -11.21 -2.12
CA ASP A 350 14.64 -10.71 -2.42
C ASP A 350 14.73 -9.49 -3.34
N ASP A 351 13.74 -9.29 -4.20
CA ASP A 351 13.58 -8.20 -5.17
C ASP A 351 13.72 -6.76 -4.56
N ASP A 352 13.99 -6.65 -3.27
CA ASP A 352 14.11 -5.38 -2.52
C ASP A 352 15.47 -4.66 -2.66
N TYR A 353 16.44 -5.29 -3.32
CA TYR A 353 17.75 -4.65 -3.55
C TYR A 353 17.84 -4.16 -4.99
N ASP A 354 17.87 -2.83 -5.15
CA ASP A 354 18.09 -2.18 -6.45
C ASP A 354 19.41 -2.62 -7.07
N GLU A 355 19.37 -3.18 -8.27
CA GLU A 355 20.54 -3.26 -9.14
C GLU A 355 20.91 -1.82 -9.53
N ASP A 356 22.01 -1.32 -8.99
CA ASP A 356 22.67 -0.17 -9.57
C ASP A 356 23.31 -0.63 -10.90
N ASP A 357 22.57 -0.43 -11.99
CA ASP A 357 22.99 -0.73 -13.37
C ASP A 357 24.20 0.10 -13.86
N ASP A 358 24.71 1.01 -13.04
CA ASP A 358 25.80 1.94 -13.38
C ASP A 358 27.09 1.68 -12.55
N ALA A 359 27.41 0.42 -12.21
CA ALA A 359 28.76 0.10 -11.71
C ALA A 359 29.73 0.19 -12.91
N GLU A 360 30.44 1.32 -13.03
CA GLU A 360 31.61 1.44 -13.90
C GLU A 360 32.56 0.28 -13.61
N GLU A 361 32.88 -0.49 -14.64
CA GLU A 361 33.90 -1.54 -14.57
C GLU A 361 35.22 -0.88 -14.17
N ASP A 362 35.76 -1.23 -12.99
CA ASP A 362 37.15 -0.97 -12.64
C ASP A 362 38.01 -1.76 -13.62
N ALA A 363 38.40 -1.12 -14.71
CA ALA A 363 39.36 -1.63 -15.62
C ALA A 363 40.74 -1.62 -14.91
N ASP A 364 41.49 -2.73 -15.04
CA ASP A 364 42.89 -2.90 -14.63
C ASP A 364 43.19 -3.13 -13.13
N VAL A 365 42.61 -4.16 -12.55
CA VAL A 365 43.24 -4.83 -11.42
C VAL A 365 44.19 -5.88 -11.98
N LEU A 366 45.51 -5.67 -11.86
CA LEU A 366 46.54 -6.67 -12.11
C LEU A 366 46.34 -7.83 -11.10
N PHE A 367 45.62 -8.88 -11.56
CA PHE A 367 45.34 -10.06 -10.77
C PHE A 367 46.67 -10.75 -10.34
N GLN A 368 46.99 -10.71 -9.06
CA GLN A 368 48.13 -11.46 -8.54
C GLN A 368 47.73 -12.93 -8.42
N LYS A 369 48.12 -13.76 -9.38
CA LYS A 369 47.79 -15.20 -9.45
C LYS A 369 48.04 -15.95 -8.13
N GLN A 370 49.05 -15.54 -7.37
CA GLN A 370 49.36 -16.14 -6.08
C GLN A 370 48.26 -15.87 -5.04
N GLN A 371 47.74 -14.66 -4.99
CA GLN A 371 46.65 -14.29 -4.04
C GLN A 371 45.31 -14.98 -4.38
N ILE A 372 45.02 -15.14 -5.66
CA ILE A 372 43.84 -15.92 -6.12
C ILE A 372 43.99 -17.37 -5.70
N GLN A 373 45.19 -17.96 -5.84
CA GLN A 373 45.45 -19.35 -5.42
C GLN A 373 45.31 -19.52 -3.90
N GLU A 374 45.81 -18.58 -3.10
CA GLU A 374 45.65 -18.58 -1.64
C GLU A 374 44.17 -18.50 -1.24
N GLU A 375 43.40 -17.74 -1.98
CA GLU A 375 41.95 -17.63 -1.75
C GLU A 375 41.21 -18.92 -2.14
N ILE A 376 41.60 -19.56 -3.25
CA ILE A 376 41.08 -20.88 -3.66
C ILE A 376 41.31 -21.92 -2.58
N ASP A 377 42.53 -21.97 -2.02
CA ASP A 377 42.88 -22.94 -1.01
C ASP A 377 42.11 -22.72 0.29
N GLU A 378 41.86 -21.47 0.67
CA GLU A 378 41.06 -21.13 1.83
C GLU A 378 39.56 -21.51 1.60
N VAL A 379 39.01 -21.22 0.42
CA VAL A 379 37.63 -21.57 0.04
C VAL A 379 37.44 -23.09 0.07
N LYS A 380 38.39 -23.88 -0.46
CA LYS A 380 38.37 -25.35 -0.37
C LYS A 380 38.37 -25.84 1.07
N ALA A 381 39.18 -25.26 1.90
CA ALA A 381 39.24 -25.62 3.30
C ALA A 381 38.00 -25.24 4.09
N ILE A 382 37.27 -24.15 3.70
CA ILE A 382 35.95 -23.81 4.24
C ILE A 382 34.92 -24.89 3.85
N ILE A 383 34.88 -25.30 2.58
CA ILE A 383 34.00 -26.38 2.08
C ILE A 383 34.25 -27.68 2.83
N GLU A 384 35.50 -28.13 2.91
CA GLU A 384 35.89 -29.36 3.62
C GLU A 384 35.51 -29.35 5.11
N ASN A 385 35.61 -28.20 5.77
CA ASN A 385 35.17 -28.05 7.16
C ASN A 385 33.67 -28.10 7.31
N ALA A 386 32.92 -27.48 6.37
CA ALA A 386 31.48 -27.51 6.35
C ALA A 386 30.93 -28.92 6.09
N GLU A 387 31.58 -29.71 5.20
CA GLU A 387 31.19 -31.10 4.90
C GLU A 387 31.37 -32.06 6.10
N LYS A 388 32.28 -31.77 7.03
CA LYS A 388 32.45 -32.57 8.25
C LYS A 388 31.28 -32.45 9.21
N ILE A 389 30.48 -31.38 9.10
CA ILE A 389 29.34 -31.12 9.97
C ILE A 389 28.16 -31.93 9.44
N LYS A 390 27.79 -33.01 10.10
CA LYS A 390 26.65 -33.87 9.69
C LYS A 390 25.30 -33.32 10.07
N THR A 391 25.20 -32.64 11.20
CA THR A 391 23.93 -32.07 11.72
C THR A 391 24.24 -30.80 12.47
N ASN A 392 23.55 -29.71 12.13
CA ASN A 392 23.70 -28.44 12.82
C ASN A 392 23.01 -28.45 14.21
N ALA A 393 23.60 -27.77 15.20
CA ALA A 393 23.01 -27.61 16.53
C ALA A 393 21.63 -26.98 16.50
N LYS A 394 21.41 -26.04 15.60
CA LYS A 394 20.13 -25.33 15.38
C LYS A 394 18.97 -26.28 15.04
N ILE A 395 19.22 -27.38 14.33
CA ILE A 395 18.17 -28.36 14.00
C ILE A 395 17.65 -29.11 15.23
N LYS A 396 18.50 -29.31 16.25
CA LYS A 396 18.09 -29.93 17.51
C LYS A 396 17.12 -29.02 18.26
N ALA A 397 17.42 -27.71 18.31
CA ALA A 397 16.52 -26.71 18.90
C ALA A 397 15.21 -26.61 18.13
N LEU A 398 15.23 -26.73 16.79
CA LEU A 398 14.01 -26.76 15.99
C LEU A 398 13.13 -27.96 16.35
N LYS A 399 13.69 -29.16 16.49
CA LYS A 399 12.94 -30.37 16.87
C LYS A 399 12.24 -30.18 18.23
N GLN A 400 12.96 -29.66 19.21
CA GLN A 400 12.40 -29.34 20.52
C GLN A 400 11.26 -28.27 20.45
N ALA A 401 11.45 -27.27 19.59
CA ALA A 401 10.47 -26.23 19.37
C ALA A 401 9.17 -26.79 18.72
N ILE A 402 9.28 -27.70 17.76
CA ILE A 402 8.15 -28.37 17.12
C ILE A 402 7.41 -29.26 18.13
N GLU A 403 8.14 -30.08 18.90
CA GLU A 403 7.56 -30.93 19.96
C GLU A 403 6.80 -30.10 21.00
N ALA A 404 7.39 -29.01 21.45
CA ALA A 404 6.76 -28.09 22.40
C ALA A 404 5.50 -27.42 21.80
N ALA A 405 5.56 -27.03 20.53
CA ALA A 405 4.42 -26.45 19.82
C ALA A 405 3.26 -27.45 19.69
N PHE A 406 3.56 -28.67 19.28
CA PHE A 406 2.56 -29.73 19.16
C PHE A 406 1.96 -30.11 20.50
N GLY A 407 2.77 -30.15 21.57
CA GLY A 407 2.31 -30.38 22.93
C GLY A 407 1.31 -29.31 23.40
N MET A 408 1.64 -28.03 23.21
CA MET A 408 0.75 -26.93 23.55
C MET A 408 -0.57 -26.94 22.73
N GLN A 409 -0.48 -27.29 21.46
CA GLN A 409 -1.66 -27.37 20.59
C GLN A 409 -2.57 -28.53 21.01
N LEU A 410 -2.00 -29.67 21.35
CA LEU A 410 -2.74 -30.84 21.81
C LEU A 410 -3.47 -30.55 23.13
N GLU A 411 -2.80 -29.91 24.11
CA GLU A 411 -3.38 -29.49 25.38
C GLU A 411 -4.58 -28.56 25.22
N LYS A 412 -4.54 -27.70 24.21
CA LYS A 412 -5.61 -26.74 23.88
C LYS A 412 -6.67 -27.30 22.93
N GLY A 413 -6.55 -28.53 22.48
CA GLY A 413 -7.45 -29.15 21.48
C GLY A 413 -7.37 -28.51 20.10
N ILE A 414 -6.22 -27.91 19.75
CA ILE A 414 -5.95 -27.24 18.48
C ILE A 414 -5.23 -28.23 17.54
N ALA A 415 -5.50 -28.13 16.23
CA ALA A 415 -4.79 -28.93 15.25
C ALA A 415 -3.27 -28.68 15.29
N GLN A 416 -2.49 -29.78 15.29
CA GLN A 416 -1.04 -29.72 15.30
C GLN A 416 -0.51 -29.20 13.97
N LYS A 417 -0.25 -27.88 13.88
CA LYS A 417 0.26 -27.21 12.69
C LYS A 417 1.29 -26.16 13.05
N VAL A 418 2.41 -26.20 12.36
CA VAL A 418 3.48 -25.20 12.50
C VAL A 418 3.96 -24.71 11.14
N VAL A 419 4.25 -23.43 11.09
CA VAL A 419 4.87 -22.76 9.93
C VAL A 419 6.31 -22.43 10.27
N ILE A 420 7.26 -22.89 9.47
CA ILE A 420 8.70 -22.68 9.67
C ILE A 420 9.23 -21.76 8.57
N PHE A 421 9.80 -20.64 8.95
CA PHE A 421 10.41 -19.68 8.03
C PHE A 421 11.91 -19.87 7.94
N THR A 422 12.44 -19.95 6.70
CA THR A 422 13.87 -20.00 6.38
C THR A 422 14.21 -18.93 5.35
N GLU A 423 15.46 -18.43 5.36
CA GLU A 423 15.88 -17.42 4.39
C GLU A 423 16.25 -18.01 3.02
N SER A 424 16.53 -19.31 2.90
CA SER A 424 16.95 -19.93 1.65
C SER A 424 16.28 -21.24 1.32
N LYS A 425 16.08 -21.53 0.01
CA LYS A 425 15.59 -22.82 -0.49
C LYS A 425 16.52 -23.99 -0.10
N ARG A 426 17.80 -23.75 0.06
CA ARG A 426 18.79 -24.75 0.48
C ARG A 426 18.58 -25.14 1.93
N THR A 427 18.44 -24.16 2.82
CA THR A 427 18.09 -24.39 4.22
C THR A 427 16.73 -25.08 4.33
N GLN A 428 15.74 -24.68 3.53
CA GLN A 428 14.42 -25.30 3.48
C GLN A 428 14.53 -26.81 3.22
N ARG A 429 15.27 -27.22 2.18
CA ARG A 429 15.51 -28.63 1.84
C ARG A 429 16.30 -29.39 2.92
N TYR A 430 17.30 -28.73 3.52
CA TYR A 430 18.06 -29.30 4.63
C TYR A 430 17.14 -29.57 5.84
N VAL A 431 16.35 -28.60 6.26
CA VAL A 431 15.43 -28.73 7.39
C VAL A 431 14.43 -29.87 7.15
N ALA A 432 13.83 -29.95 5.96
CA ALA A 432 12.90 -31.02 5.62
C ALA A 432 13.57 -32.41 5.73
N ARG A 433 14.74 -32.58 5.13
CA ARG A 433 15.50 -33.82 5.20
C ARG A 433 15.80 -34.25 6.65
N GLU A 434 16.22 -33.32 7.49
CA GLU A 434 16.57 -33.59 8.88
C GLU A 434 15.33 -33.91 9.75
N LEU A 435 14.19 -33.33 9.44
CA LEU A 435 12.92 -33.64 10.09
C LEU A 435 12.43 -35.05 9.68
N ILE A 436 12.51 -35.42 8.41
CA ILE A 436 12.18 -36.78 7.92
C ILE A 436 13.12 -37.79 8.55
N ALA A 437 14.44 -37.53 8.59
CA ALA A 437 15.40 -38.42 9.22
C ALA A 437 15.14 -38.62 10.73
N SER A 438 14.45 -37.68 11.39
CA SER A 438 14.04 -37.81 12.80
C SER A 438 12.73 -38.59 13.02
N GLY A 439 12.09 -39.08 11.95
CA GLY A 439 10.87 -39.92 12.03
C GLY A 439 9.56 -39.15 11.79
N ILE A 440 9.60 -37.88 11.41
CA ILE A 440 8.42 -37.16 10.92
C ILE A 440 8.09 -37.71 9.52
N SER A 441 6.81 -38.04 9.30
CA SER A 441 6.39 -38.53 7.97
C SER A 441 6.62 -37.46 6.89
N ASP A 442 7.10 -37.86 5.73
CA ASP A 442 7.22 -36.98 4.57
C ASP A 442 5.86 -36.37 4.17
N GLU A 443 4.76 -37.10 4.41
CA GLU A 443 3.40 -36.61 4.17
C GLU A 443 3.00 -35.44 5.09
N ASP A 444 3.58 -35.37 6.27
CA ASP A 444 3.33 -34.31 7.26
C ASP A 444 4.10 -33.01 6.93
N ILE A 445 5.01 -33.03 5.95
CA ILE A 445 5.89 -31.88 5.61
C ILE A 445 5.58 -31.38 4.20
N VAL A 446 5.38 -30.08 4.06
CA VAL A 446 5.22 -29.42 2.77
C VAL A 446 6.19 -28.27 2.64
N LEU A 447 6.77 -28.10 1.46
CA LEU A 447 7.68 -27.02 1.12
C LEU A 447 6.93 -25.94 0.33
N PHE A 448 7.22 -24.68 0.63
CA PHE A 448 6.67 -23.57 -0.11
C PHE A 448 7.75 -22.53 -0.40
N ASN A 449 7.99 -22.23 -1.66
CA ASN A 449 8.97 -21.25 -2.11
C ASN A 449 8.48 -20.55 -3.40
N GLY A 450 9.25 -19.59 -3.93
CA GLY A 450 8.84 -18.84 -5.12
C GLY A 450 8.58 -19.68 -6.38
N GLU A 451 9.19 -20.86 -6.50
CA GLU A 451 9.08 -21.71 -7.70
C GLU A 451 8.09 -22.88 -7.53
N ASN A 452 8.05 -23.50 -6.35
CA ASN A 452 7.16 -24.63 -6.04
C ASN A 452 7.22 -25.77 -7.08
N THR A 453 8.44 -26.21 -7.44
CA THR A 453 8.68 -27.15 -8.56
C THR A 453 9.16 -28.53 -8.11
N ASP A 454 9.26 -28.77 -6.79
CA ASP A 454 9.65 -30.07 -6.24
C ASP A 454 8.63 -31.17 -6.56
N GLU A 455 9.06 -32.44 -6.47
CA GLU A 455 8.21 -33.59 -6.86
C GLU A 455 6.96 -33.70 -5.99
N ARG A 456 7.10 -33.46 -4.70
CA ARG A 456 5.98 -33.51 -3.75
C ARG A 456 4.91 -32.47 -4.10
N THR A 457 5.34 -31.24 -4.37
CA THR A 457 4.44 -30.17 -4.82
C THR A 457 3.72 -30.55 -6.13
N LYS A 458 4.40 -31.21 -7.06
CA LYS A 458 3.75 -31.67 -8.31
C LYS A 458 2.68 -32.74 -8.05
N GLU A 459 2.90 -33.66 -7.12
CA GLU A 459 1.93 -34.66 -6.72
C GLU A 459 0.69 -34.04 -6.05
N ILE A 460 0.92 -33.12 -5.09
CA ILE A 460 -0.13 -32.38 -4.41
C ILE A 460 -0.96 -31.59 -5.43
N TYR A 461 -0.30 -30.93 -6.37
CA TYR A 461 -0.98 -30.16 -7.41
C TYR A 461 -1.82 -31.03 -8.35
N LYS A 462 -1.31 -32.20 -8.78
CA LYS A 462 -2.09 -33.15 -9.57
C LYS A 462 -3.34 -33.66 -8.84
N ALA A 463 -3.20 -34.00 -7.56
CA ALA A 463 -4.32 -34.42 -6.73
C ALA A 463 -5.36 -33.28 -6.57
N TYR A 464 -4.92 -32.07 -6.39
CA TYR A 464 -5.77 -30.89 -6.30
C TYR A 464 -6.54 -30.62 -7.61
N GLN A 465 -5.88 -30.74 -8.77
CA GLN A 465 -6.53 -30.59 -10.08
C GLN A 465 -7.63 -31.63 -10.31
N VAL A 466 -7.40 -32.85 -9.90
CA VAL A 466 -8.43 -33.93 -10.01
C VAL A 466 -9.63 -33.60 -9.12
N LYS A 467 -9.40 -33.15 -7.88
CA LYS A 467 -10.46 -32.80 -6.92
C LYS A 467 -11.29 -31.61 -7.37
N ASN A 468 -10.66 -30.64 -8.04
CA ASN A 468 -11.25 -29.35 -8.41
C ASN A 468 -11.46 -29.18 -9.93
N PHE A 469 -11.49 -30.29 -10.69
CA PHE A 469 -11.66 -30.24 -12.14
C PHE A 469 -12.92 -29.46 -12.55
N GLY A 470 -12.74 -28.44 -13.38
CA GLY A 470 -13.83 -27.58 -13.86
C GLY A 470 -14.39 -26.56 -12.83
N LYS A 471 -13.79 -26.45 -11.62
CA LYS A 471 -14.26 -25.53 -10.58
C LYS A 471 -13.38 -24.28 -10.44
N THR A 472 -12.19 -24.28 -11.02
CA THR A 472 -11.23 -23.17 -10.90
C THR A 472 -10.77 -22.71 -12.27
N ASN A 473 -10.74 -21.40 -12.47
CA ASN A 473 -10.25 -20.75 -13.71
C ASN A 473 -8.90 -20.05 -13.48
N TYR A 474 -8.13 -20.47 -12.46
CA TYR A 474 -6.86 -19.81 -12.13
C TYR A 474 -5.71 -20.33 -13.00
N GLY A 475 -4.70 -19.48 -13.19
CA GLY A 475 -3.47 -19.91 -13.85
C GLY A 475 -2.71 -20.96 -13.01
N PRO A 476 -1.92 -21.87 -13.67
CA PRO A 476 -1.28 -23.03 -13.00
C PRO A 476 -0.41 -22.68 -11.79
N ALA A 477 0.18 -21.49 -11.75
CA ALA A 477 1.01 -21.04 -10.61
C ALA A 477 0.17 -20.71 -9.37
N VAL A 478 -1.02 -20.15 -9.58
CA VAL A 478 -1.97 -19.80 -8.51
C VAL A 478 -2.62 -21.07 -7.96
N GLU A 479 -3.11 -21.92 -8.84
CA GLU A 479 -3.67 -23.24 -8.44
C GLU A 479 -2.67 -24.06 -7.63
N ARG A 480 -1.38 -24.00 -7.97
CA ARG A 480 -0.33 -24.70 -7.23
C ARG A 480 -0.16 -24.14 -5.82
N LYS A 481 -0.23 -22.81 -5.66
CA LYS A 481 -0.23 -22.17 -4.33
C LYS A 481 -1.43 -22.62 -3.49
N HIS A 482 -2.62 -22.58 -4.07
CA HIS A 482 -3.85 -23.05 -3.41
C HIS A 482 -3.76 -24.54 -3.05
N ALA A 483 -3.25 -25.37 -3.94
CA ALA A 483 -3.07 -26.79 -3.68
C ALA A 483 -2.17 -27.06 -2.47
N ILE A 484 -1.06 -26.31 -2.34
CA ILE A 484 -0.13 -26.44 -1.22
C ILE A 484 -0.79 -25.99 0.09
N VAL A 485 -1.50 -24.86 0.08
CA VAL A 485 -2.18 -24.33 1.27
C VAL A 485 -3.32 -25.28 1.70
N ASP A 486 -4.16 -25.75 0.76
CA ASP A 486 -5.22 -26.73 1.03
C ASP A 486 -4.64 -28.02 1.61
N TYR A 487 -3.53 -28.49 1.05
CA TYR A 487 -2.85 -29.70 1.56
C TYR A 487 -2.30 -29.48 2.98
N PHE A 488 -1.70 -28.31 3.25
CA PHE A 488 -1.24 -27.98 4.59
C PHE A 488 -2.41 -27.84 5.57
N GLU A 489 -3.52 -27.26 5.16
CA GLU A 489 -4.70 -27.10 6.01
C GLU A 489 -5.32 -28.44 6.42
N HIS A 490 -5.40 -29.41 5.51
CA HIS A 490 -6.17 -30.63 5.74
C HIS A 490 -5.32 -31.87 6.04
N ASN A 491 -4.08 -31.95 5.54
CA ASN A 491 -3.28 -33.16 5.57
C ASN A 491 -1.96 -32.97 6.36
N ALA A 492 -1.13 -32.02 6.00
CA ALA A 492 0.20 -31.86 6.58
C ALA A 492 0.19 -31.12 7.91
N LYS A 493 1.25 -31.29 8.72
CA LYS A 493 1.45 -30.64 10.03
C LYS A 493 2.48 -29.53 9.99
N ILE A 494 3.43 -29.61 9.06
CA ILE A 494 4.59 -28.71 8.99
C ILE A 494 4.63 -28.08 7.59
N LEU A 495 4.61 -26.77 7.54
CA LEU A 495 4.87 -26.00 6.32
C LEU A 495 6.20 -25.28 6.47
N ILE A 496 7.18 -25.60 5.62
CA ILE A 496 8.46 -24.91 5.57
C ILE A 496 8.46 -23.95 4.38
N LEU A 497 8.67 -22.66 4.64
CA LEU A 497 8.59 -21.66 3.58
C LEU A 497 9.76 -20.69 3.61
N THR A 498 10.01 -20.09 2.45
CA THR A 498 10.94 -18.96 2.30
C THR A 498 10.18 -17.65 2.32
N ASP A 499 10.85 -16.55 2.66
CA ASP A 499 10.23 -15.22 2.71
C ASP A 499 9.57 -14.88 1.37
N ALA A 500 10.29 -15.00 0.26
CA ALA A 500 9.77 -14.75 -1.10
C ALA A 500 8.56 -15.61 -1.47
N GLY A 501 8.49 -16.85 -0.98
CA GLY A 501 7.33 -17.72 -1.19
C GLY A 501 6.13 -17.32 -0.35
N SER A 502 6.36 -16.79 0.84
CA SER A 502 5.32 -16.57 1.85
C SER A 502 4.39 -15.39 1.55
N GLU A 503 4.78 -14.50 0.66
CA GLU A 503 3.99 -13.30 0.37
C GLU A 503 2.59 -13.66 -0.13
N GLY A 504 1.59 -13.04 0.51
CA GLY A 504 0.19 -13.21 0.18
C GLY A 504 -0.49 -14.47 0.73
N LEU A 505 0.22 -15.38 1.38
CA LEU A 505 -0.42 -16.54 1.96
C LEU A 505 -1.32 -16.17 3.14
N ASN A 506 -2.49 -16.83 3.19
CA ASN A 506 -3.38 -16.79 4.34
C ASN A 506 -3.25 -18.11 5.10
N LEU A 507 -2.66 -18.06 6.29
CA LEU A 507 -2.40 -19.23 7.14
C LEU A 507 -3.06 -19.06 8.51
N GLN A 508 -4.19 -18.37 8.58
CA GLN A 508 -4.91 -18.10 9.85
C GLN A 508 -5.45 -19.35 10.55
N PHE A 509 -5.51 -20.50 9.89
CA PHE A 509 -5.84 -21.78 10.52
C PHE A 509 -4.65 -22.34 11.34
N CYS A 510 -3.45 -21.83 11.15
CA CYS A 510 -2.26 -22.17 11.93
C CYS A 510 -1.97 -21.05 12.95
N ASN A 511 -1.68 -21.41 14.19
CA ASN A 511 -1.41 -20.47 15.26
C ASN A 511 0.07 -20.42 15.71
N THR A 512 0.97 -21.17 15.06
CA THR A 512 2.38 -21.23 15.46
C THR A 512 3.32 -20.93 14.31
N VAL A 513 4.16 -19.93 14.50
CA VAL A 513 5.20 -19.49 13.57
C VAL A 513 6.56 -19.75 14.20
N ILE A 514 7.43 -20.46 13.51
CA ILE A 514 8.81 -20.72 13.93
C ILE A 514 9.76 -19.98 12.98
N ASN A 515 10.47 -19.00 13.48
CA ASN A 515 11.56 -18.35 12.76
C ASN A 515 12.82 -19.22 12.91
N TYR A 516 13.05 -20.13 11.95
CA TYR A 516 14.29 -20.87 11.89
C TYR A 516 15.47 -19.90 11.71
N ASP A 517 15.34 -18.98 10.75
CA ASP A 517 16.24 -17.86 10.59
C ASP A 517 15.55 -16.59 11.08
N LEU A 518 16.15 -15.89 12.06
CA LEU A 518 15.62 -14.63 12.58
C LEU A 518 16.04 -13.50 11.62
N PRO A 519 15.07 -12.84 10.97
CA PRO A 519 15.40 -11.70 10.13
C PRO A 519 15.94 -10.54 10.96
N TRP A 520 16.95 -9.85 10.46
CA TRP A 520 17.43 -8.63 11.10
C TRP A 520 16.47 -7.44 10.85
N ASN A 521 15.63 -7.54 9.82
CA ASN A 521 14.61 -6.56 9.52
C ASN A 521 13.32 -6.87 10.31
N PRO A 522 12.90 -5.97 11.22
CA PRO A 522 11.69 -6.17 12.03
C PRO A 522 10.41 -6.24 11.20
N MET A 523 10.35 -5.58 10.04
CA MET A 523 9.20 -5.68 9.13
C MET A 523 8.97 -7.11 8.64
N LYS A 524 10.04 -7.83 8.29
CA LYS A 524 9.92 -9.24 7.87
C LYS A 524 9.34 -10.10 8.99
N ILE A 525 9.70 -9.84 10.25
CA ILE A 525 9.13 -10.55 11.39
C ILE A 525 7.62 -10.29 11.50
N GLU A 526 7.21 -9.02 11.39
CA GLU A 526 5.78 -8.65 11.41
C GLU A 526 5.02 -9.27 10.24
N GLN A 527 5.60 -9.26 9.05
CA GLN A 527 5.00 -9.90 7.88
C GLN A 527 4.85 -11.42 8.07
N ARG A 528 5.87 -12.10 8.61
CA ARG A 528 5.83 -13.54 8.92
C ARG A 528 4.74 -13.87 9.94
N ILE A 529 4.72 -13.19 11.07
CA ILE A 529 3.67 -13.37 12.09
C ILE A 529 2.31 -13.03 11.50
N GLY A 530 2.21 -11.98 10.71
CA GLY A 530 1.01 -11.53 10.02
C GLY A 530 0.41 -12.55 9.04
N ARG A 531 1.12 -13.62 8.65
CA ARG A 531 0.54 -14.72 7.85
C ARG A 531 -0.46 -15.54 8.67
N CYS A 532 -0.21 -15.72 9.96
CA CYS A 532 -1.08 -16.45 10.88
C CYS A 532 -1.93 -15.51 11.76
N HIS A 533 -1.42 -14.32 12.08
CA HIS A 533 -2.06 -13.33 12.95
C HIS A 533 -2.89 -12.34 12.13
N ARG A 534 -4.04 -12.80 11.65
CA ARG A 534 -5.02 -12.00 10.90
C ARG A 534 -6.38 -12.02 11.58
N TYR A 535 -7.26 -11.14 11.11
CA TYR A 535 -8.67 -11.22 11.49
C TYR A 535 -9.23 -12.62 11.20
N GLY A 536 -9.97 -13.18 12.15
CA GLY A 536 -10.49 -14.56 12.06
C GLY A 536 -9.60 -15.62 12.71
N GLN A 537 -8.38 -15.28 13.18
CA GLN A 537 -7.58 -16.17 14.02
C GLN A 537 -8.23 -16.34 15.40
N LYS A 538 -8.60 -17.58 15.73
CA LYS A 538 -9.33 -17.91 16.98
C LYS A 538 -8.42 -18.17 18.17
N ASN A 539 -7.15 -18.45 17.93
CA ASN A 539 -6.20 -18.88 18.95
C ASN A 539 -5.03 -17.91 19.05
N ASP A 540 -4.45 -17.78 20.24
CA ASP A 540 -3.23 -17.01 20.44
C ASP A 540 -2.13 -17.50 19.51
N VAL A 541 -1.47 -16.55 18.83
CA VAL A 541 -0.40 -16.85 17.88
C VAL A 541 0.91 -16.94 18.63
N VAL A 542 1.57 -18.08 18.54
CA VAL A 542 2.88 -18.34 19.17
C VAL A 542 3.98 -18.11 18.15
N ALA A 543 4.83 -17.12 18.40
CA ALA A 543 6.04 -16.86 17.61
C ALA A 543 7.26 -17.47 18.32
N ILE A 544 7.86 -18.46 17.71
CA ILE A 544 9.04 -19.17 18.23
C ILE A 544 10.28 -18.71 17.47
N ASN A 545 11.32 -18.30 18.20
CA ASN A 545 12.60 -17.87 17.64
C ASN A 545 13.71 -18.81 18.12
N LEU A 546 14.59 -19.23 17.19
CA LEU A 546 15.78 -19.99 17.51
C LEU A 546 16.95 -19.04 17.70
N LEU A 547 17.57 -19.05 18.89
CA LEU A 547 18.57 -18.08 19.27
C LEU A 547 19.91 -18.74 19.59
N ASN A 548 20.97 -18.32 18.89
CA ASN A 548 22.34 -18.74 19.19
C ASN A 548 22.91 -17.95 20.36
N THR A 549 22.94 -18.54 21.56
CA THR A 549 23.45 -17.89 22.77
C THR A 549 24.96 -17.74 22.81
N GLY A 550 25.67 -18.53 22.00
CA GLY A 550 27.13 -18.40 21.82
C GLY A 550 27.53 -17.19 20.95
N ASN A 551 26.58 -16.60 20.18
CA ASN A 551 26.84 -15.44 19.34
C ASN A 551 26.28 -14.15 19.98
N GLN A 552 27.19 -13.32 20.51
CA GLN A 552 26.77 -12.07 21.18
C GLN A 552 26.05 -11.09 20.24
N ALA A 553 26.36 -11.08 18.97
CA ALA A 553 25.69 -10.18 18.05
C ALA A 553 24.24 -10.61 17.78
N ASP A 554 23.99 -11.91 17.58
CA ASP A 554 22.63 -12.45 17.43
C ASP A 554 21.77 -12.18 18.69
N MET A 555 22.38 -12.36 19.87
CA MET A 555 21.78 -12.02 21.16
C MET A 555 21.36 -10.55 21.23
N ARG A 556 22.25 -9.65 20.81
CA ARG A 556 21.98 -8.20 20.84
C ARG A 556 20.94 -7.77 19.82
N VAL A 557 20.96 -8.32 18.63
CA VAL A 557 19.91 -8.11 17.63
C VAL A 557 18.56 -8.55 18.19
N TYR A 558 18.49 -9.76 18.77
CA TYR A 558 17.27 -10.26 19.40
C TYR A 558 16.80 -9.38 20.56
N GLU A 559 17.71 -8.94 21.43
CA GLU A 559 17.37 -8.03 22.53
C GLU A 559 16.77 -6.71 22.04
N ILE A 560 17.32 -6.12 20.97
CA ILE A 560 16.78 -4.90 20.36
C ILE A 560 15.39 -5.18 19.77
N LEU A 561 15.23 -6.26 19.00
CA LEU A 561 13.97 -6.64 18.38
C LEU A 561 12.87 -6.95 19.41
N SER A 562 13.20 -7.64 20.51
CA SER A 562 12.22 -8.04 21.53
C SER A 562 11.90 -6.91 22.51
N LYS A 563 12.92 -6.24 23.07
CA LYS A 563 12.73 -5.27 24.16
C LYS A 563 12.40 -3.88 23.69
N LYS A 564 13.00 -3.43 22.58
CA LYS A 564 12.80 -2.07 22.07
C LYS A 564 11.68 -1.96 21.07
N PHE A 565 11.46 -3.00 20.29
CA PHE A 565 10.42 -3.02 19.28
C PHE A 565 9.17 -3.75 19.72
N GLU A 566 9.24 -4.43 20.89
CA GLU A 566 8.13 -5.20 21.46
C GLU A 566 7.43 -6.06 20.39
N LEU A 567 8.23 -6.53 19.39
CA LEU A 567 7.72 -7.19 18.19
C LEU A 567 7.04 -8.52 18.50
N PHE A 568 7.47 -9.15 19.57
CA PHE A 568 7.08 -10.50 19.92
C PHE A 568 5.99 -10.55 20.98
N ASP A 569 5.96 -9.57 21.90
CA ASP A 569 5.03 -9.52 23.00
C ASP A 569 4.15 -8.28 22.85
N GLY A 570 2.85 -8.45 22.66
CA GLY A 570 1.96 -7.31 22.69
C GLY A 570 0.69 -7.47 21.88
N VAL A 571 -0.33 -6.84 22.36
CA VAL A 571 -1.66 -6.92 21.78
C VAL A 571 -1.81 -5.94 20.60
N PHE A 572 -1.20 -4.76 20.62
CA PHE A 572 -1.43 -3.72 19.62
C PHE A 572 -0.41 -2.57 19.63
N GLY A 573 0.04 -2.14 18.49
CA GLY A 573 0.42 -0.75 18.21
C GLY A 573 1.80 -0.27 18.61
N SER A 574 2.59 -1.03 19.35
CA SER A 574 3.99 -0.70 19.66
C SER A 574 4.90 -0.89 18.46
N SER A 575 4.53 -1.81 17.56
CA SER A 575 5.27 -2.12 16.33
C SER A 575 5.36 -0.93 15.39
N ASP A 576 4.31 -0.12 15.23
CA ASP A 576 4.28 1.00 14.26
C ASP A 576 5.31 2.09 14.56
N ILE A 577 5.50 2.42 15.83
CA ILE A 577 6.49 3.43 16.24
C ILE A 577 7.91 2.90 16.03
N ALA A 578 8.10 1.63 16.33
CA ALA A 578 9.36 0.95 16.19
C ALA A 578 9.68 0.69 14.71
N LEU A 579 8.71 0.22 13.96
CA LEU A 579 8.81 -0.02 12.53
C LEU A 579 9.13 1.27 11.76
N GLY A 580 8.46 2.37 12.05
CA GLY A 580 8.74 3.64 11.41
C GLY A 580 10.15 4.22 11.68
N ILE A 581 10.82 3.80 12.76
CA ILE A 581 12.23 4.18 13.00
C ILE A 581 13.17 3.31 12.18
N LEU A 582 12.77 2.06 11.89
CA LEU A 582 13.60 1.04 11.26
C LEU A 582 13.30 0.79 9.79
N GLU A 583 12.25 1.32 9.25
CA GLU A 583 11.96 1.22 7.81
C GLU A 583 12.93 2.03 6.92
N SER A 584 13.84 2.74 7.53
CA SER A 584 15.16 2.93 6.94
C SER A 584 15.94 1.60 6.85
N GLY A 585 15.23 0.49 6.67
CA GLY A 585 15.62 -0.92 6.88
C GLY A 585 16.97 -1.33 6.32
N ILE A 586 17.38 -0.75 5.21
CA ILE A 586 18.75 -0.83 4.71
C ILE A 586 19.74 -0.37 5.77
N ASN A 587 19.41 0.65 6.55
CA ASN A 587 20.34 1.21 7.53
C ASN A 587 20.54 0.31 8.75
N PHE A 588 19.50 -0.39 9.25
CA PHE A 588 19.65 -1.26 10.41
C PHE A 588 20.47 -2.51 10.09
N GLU A 589 20.17 -3.18 8.97
CA GLU A 589 20.98 -4.31 8.49
C GLU A 589 22.41 -3.88 8.15
N GLN A 590 22.59 -2.71 7.52
CA GLN A 590 23.89 -2.15 7.21
C GLN A 590 24.67 -1.73 8.47
N GLU A 591 24.02 -1.16 9.47
CA GLU A 591 24.66 -0.82 10.75
C GLU A 591 25.12 -2.10 11.49
N ILE A 592 24.28 -3.15 11.51
CA ILE A 592 24.65 -4.45 12.05
C ILE A 592 25.85 -5.02 11.29
N LEU A 593 25.81 -4.99 9.96
CA LEU A 593 26.91 -5.44 9.12
C LEU A 593 28.20 -4.66 9.42
N ALA A 594 28.12 -3.33 9.54
CA ALA A 594 29.26 -2.49 9.86
C ALA A 594 29.85 -2.83 11.25
N ILE A 595 29.01 -3.17 12.22
CA ILE A 595 29.45 -3.66 13.54
C ILE A 595 30.20 -4.99 13.39
N TYR A 596 29.65 -5.94 12.64
CA TYR A 596 30.32 -7.22 12.37
C TYR A 596 31.64 -7.08 11.62
N GLN A 597 31.76 -6.09 10.73
CA GLN A 597 33.00 -5.84 9.99
C GLN A 597 34.11 -5.20 10.86
N LYS A 598 33.72 -4.24 11.71
CA LYS A 598 34.64 -3.45 12.52
C LYS A 598 35.12 -4.16 13.79
N CYS A 599 34.29 -5.01 14.39
CA CYS A 599 34.53 -5.57 15.70
C CYS A 599 35.15 -6.97 15.63
N ASN A 600 36.19 -7.19 16.42
CA ASN A 600 36.88 -8.47 16.51
C ASN A 600 36.59 -9.19 17.83
N THR A 601 36.20 -8.46 18.86
CA THR A 601 35.97 -8.99 20.21
C THR A 601 34.53 -8.80 20.66
N ALA A 602 34.08 -9.68 21.54
CA ALA A 602 32.74 -9.59 22.15
C ALA A 602 32.50 -8.24 22.86
N ALA A 603 33.53 -7.66 23.46
CA ALA A 603 33.45 -6.36 24.15
C ALA A 603 33.29 -5.20 23.16
N GLU A 604 33.95 -5.26 22.01
CA GLU A 604 33.77 -4.27 20.94
C GLU A 604 32.37 -4.37 20.32
N ILE A 605 31.89 -5.57 20.02
CA ILE A 605 30.53 -5.83 19.52
C ILE A 605 29.52 -5.21 20.49
N LYS A 606 29.62 -5.51 21.78
CA LYS A 606 28.73 -4.96 22.79
C LYS A 606 28.74 -3.42 22.78
N ARG A 607 29.92 -2.81 22.73
CA ARG A 607 30.08 -1.35 22.74
C ARG A 607 29.44 -0.67 21.51
N GLU A 608 29.62 -1.23 20.34
CA GLU A 608 29.05 -0.69 19.12
C GLU A 608 27.53 -0.90 19.06
N PHE A 609 27.02 -2.05 19.53
CA PHE A 609 25.57 -2.24 19.70
C PHE A 609 24.99 -1.29 20.76
N ASP A 610 25.68 -1.00 21.88
CA ASP A 610 25.25 0.00 22.86
C ASP A 610 25.23 1.42 22.25
N LYS A 611 26.11 1.74 21.29
CA LYS A 611 26.04 3.00 20.53
C LYS A 611 24.86 3.02 19.58
N LEU A 612 24.61 1.94 18.85
CA LEU A 612 23.44 1.79 17.99
C LEU A 612 22.16 1.94 18.81
N ASP A 613 22.11 1.34 19.96
CA ASP A 613 21.01 1.40 20.90
C ASP A 613 20.70 2.83 21.36
N ARG A 614 21.73 3.61 21.73
CA ARG A 614 21.60 5.04 22.06
C ARG A 614 21.16 5.88 20.85
N LYS A 615 21.64 5.54 19.67
CA LYS A 615 21.26 6.19 18.41
C LYS A 615 19.75 6.00 18.10
N LEU A 616 19.27 4.78 18.37
CA LEU A 616 17.84 4.45 18.28
C LEU A 616 17.02 5.18 19.35
N ASP A 617 17.49 5.29 20.59
CA ASP A 617 16.83 6.05 21.65
C ASP A 617 16.80 7.55 21.39
N ALA A 618 17.86 8.13 20.84
CA ALA A 618 17.90 9.54 20.47
C ALA A 618 16.88 9.88 19.36
N LYS A 619 16.67 8.95 18.40
CA LYS A 619 15.62 9.08 17.38
C LYS A 619 14.20 8.81 17.92
N ARG A 620 14.09 8.16 19.08
CA ARG A 620 12.83 7.92 19.83
C ARG A 620 12.33 9.13 20.59
N ASN A 621 12.90 10.33 20.39
CA ASN A 621 12.57 11.54 21.14
C ASN A 621 11.06 11.75 21.25
N LYS A 622 10.63 12.13 22.46
CA LYS A 622 9.25 12.48 22.83
C LYS A 622 8.57 13.36 21.75
N LYS A 623 9.33 14.27 21.16
CA LYS A 623 8.88 15.17 20.08
C LYS A 623 8.51 14.43 18.78
N ALA A 624 9.24 13.38 18.40
CA ALA A 624 8.92 12.58 17.23
C ALA A 624 7.66 11.73 17.44
N ARG A 625 7.42 11.24 18.66
CA ARG A 625 6.17 10.54 19.04
C ARG A 625 4.99 11.48 19.04
N GLU A 626 5.11 12.64 19.68
CA GLU A 626 4.06 13.67 19.73
C GLU A 626 3.68 14.11 18.31
N LEU A 627 4.67 14.30 17.46
CA LEU A 627 4.48 14.69 16.06
C LEU A 627 3.76 13.60 15.26
N ARG A 628 4.14 12.35 15.46
CA ARG A 628 3.51 11.19 14.84
C ARG A 628 2.08 11.01 15.35
N ASP A 629 1.86 11.10 16.65
CA ASP A 629 0.52 11.02 17.25
C ASP A 629 -0.38 12.16 16.77
N ILE A 630 0.14 13.37 16.61
CA ILE A 630 -0.60 14.51 16.06
C ILE A 630 -0.95 14.28 14.57
N LEU A 631 0.00 13.81 13.78
CA LEU A 631 -0.17 13.67 12.32
C LEU A 631 -1.00 12.44 11.94
N LEU A 632 -0.91 11.36 12.70
CA LEU A 632 -1.53 10.08 12.37
C LEU A 632 -2.79 9.76 13.19
N THR A 633 -3.17 10.57 14.18
CA THR A 633 -4.49 10.48 14.82
C THR A 633 -5.55 11.14 13.93
N LYS A 634 -6.66 10.42 13.74
CA LYS A 634 -7.84 10.94 13.03
C LYS A 634 -8.23 12.33 13.58
N THR A 635 -8.51 13.28 12.71
CA THR A 635 -9.12 14.55 13.12
C THR A 635 -10.55 14.28 13.64
N SER A 636 -11.14 15.23 14.35
CA SER A 636 -12.54 15.13 14.79
C SER A 636 -13.52 14.92 13.61
N GLU A 637 -13.14 15.39 12.42
CA GLU A 637 -13.89 15.23 11.16
C GLU A 637 -13.63 13.87 10.49
N GLN A 638 -12.49 13.22 10.78
CA GLN A 638 -12.13 11.89 10.30
C GLN A 638 -12.45 10.78 11.32
N LYS A 639 -12.91 11.14 12.52
CA LYS A 639 -13.47 10.12 13.41
C LYS A 639 -14.66 9.53 12.71
N CYS A 640 -14.61 8.23 12.46
CA CYS A 640 -15.70 7.46 11.89
C CYS A 640 -17.02 8.04 12.36
N ALA A 641 -17.89 8.36 11.41
CA ALA A 641 -19.31 8.39 11.71
C ALA A 641 -19.59 7.15 12.56
N ASP A 642 -20.38 7.28 13.57
CA ASP A 642 -20.67 6.20 14.53
C ASP A 642 -20.88 4.91 13.73
N LEU A 643 -20.19 3.83 14.09
CA LEU A 643 -20.30 2.54 13.38
C LEU A 643 -21.74 2.11 13.18
N ASP A 644 -22.59 2.48 14.12
CA ASP A 644 -24.01 2.25 14.04
C ASP A 644 -24.67 3.14 12.98
N ALA A 645 -24.16 4.35 12.74
CA ALA A 645 -24.62 5.22 11.67
C ALA A 645 -24.26 4.68 10.29
N ILE A 646 -23.02 4.18 10.10
CA ILE A 646 -22.62 3.56 8.82
C ILE A 646 -23.45 2.31 8.54
N LYS A 647 -23.66 1.45 9.53
CA LYS A 647 -24.52 0.28 9.39
C LYS A 647 -25.96 0.70 9.04
N LEU A 648 -26.47 1.72 9.72
CA LEU A 648 -27.81 2.24 9.45
C LEU A 648 -27.91 2.79 8.01
N ASP A 649 -26.89 3.49 7.53
CA ASP A 649 -26.85 4.02 6.16
C ASP A 649 -26.76 2.90 5.12
N ILE A 650 -25.98 1.87 5.39
CA ILE A 650 -25.89 0.68 4.53
C ILE A 650 -27.21 -0.08 4.55
N ASP A 651 -27.81 -0.32 5.71
CA ASP A 651 -29.09 -1.03 5.85
C ASP A 651 -30.23 -0.25 5.17
N ARG A 652 -30.21 1.08 5.25
CA ARG A 652 -31.15 1.95 4.53
C ARG A 652 -30.94 1.87 3.03
N TYR A 653 -29.69 1.93 2.57
CA TYR A 653 -29.35 1.77 1.16
C TYR A 653 -29.81 0.40 0.62
N LEU A 654 -29.56 -0.69 1.35
CA LEU A 654 -29.94 -2.05 0.95
C LEU A 654 -31.45 -2.20 0.82
N ARG A 655 -32.24 -1.65 1.78
CA ARG A 655 -33.71 -1.68 1.71
C ARG A 655 -34.25 -0.89 0.51
N GLN A 656 -33.70 0.29 0.27
CA GLN A 656 -34.06 1.12 -0.87
C GLN A 656 -33.67 0.45 -2.20
N GLU A 657 -32.52 -0.18 -2.25
CA GLU A 657 -32.05 -0.89 -3.42
C GLU A 657 -32.93 -2.09 -3.73
N GLU A 658 -33.22 -2.93 -2.73
CA GLU A 658 -34.12 -4.10 -2.88
C GLU A 658 -35.51 -3.69 -3.34
N TYR A 659 -36.08 -2.64 -2.76
CA TYR A 659 -37.42 -2.14 -3.15
C TYR A 659 -37.40 -1.61 -4.59
N TRP A 660 -36.52 -0.68 -4.91
CA TRP A 660 -36.52 0.01 -6.20
C TRP A 660 -36.08 -0.85 -7.38
N ARG A 661 -35.29 -1.90 -7.16
CA ARG A 661 -34.94 -2.87 -8.21
C ARG A 661 -36.11 -3.73 -8.64
N ASN A 662 -37.08 -3.92 -7.78
CA ASN A 662 -38.28 -4.72 -8.06
C ASN A 662 -39.41 -3.92 -8.70
N VAL A 663 -39.36 -2.60 -8.76
CA VAL A 663 -40.35 -1.77 -9.44
C VAL A 663 -40.20 -1.88 -10.96
N GLU A 664 -41.27 -2.23 -11.66
CA GLU A 664 -41.29 -2.34 -13.12
C GLU A 664 -40.93 -1.00 -13.81
N ASP A 665 -40.20 -1.08 -14.91
CA ASP A 665 -39.74 0.11 -15.68
C ASP A 665 -40.44 0.16 -17.03
N ASP A 666 -41.58 0.84 -17.07
CA ASP A 666 -42.30 1.12 -18.33
C ASP A 666 -41.91 2.51 -18.84
N ASP A 667 -41.41 2.59 -20.06
CA ASP A 667 -40.96 3.85 -20.69
C ASP A 667 -42.16 4.72 -21.12
N ILE A 668 -42.87 5.25 -20.14
CA ILE A 668 -44.02 6.09 -20.37
C ILE A 668 -43.64 7.57 -20.31
N GLY A 669 -43.56 8.23 -21.46
CA GLY A 669 -43.29 9.67 -21.53
C GLY A 669 -44.40 10.48 -20.84
N LEU A 670 -44.08 11.11 -19.73
CA LEU A 670 -44.98 12.02 -19.02
C LEU A 670 -44.77 13.47 -19.47
N PRO A 671 -45.85 14.27 -19.51
CA PRO A 671 -45.74 15.72 -19.65
C PRO A 671 -44.99 16.31 -18.43
N PRO A 672 -44.38 17.49 -18.58
CA PRO A 672 -43.51 18.11 -17.56
C PRO A 672 -44.19 18.33 -16.20
N MET A 673 -45.50 18.37 -16.14
CA MET A 673 -46.25 18.52 -14.91
C MET A 673 -47.56 17.73 -14.97
N ASN A 674 -47.79 16.88 -13.97
CA ASN A 674 -49.04 16.16 -13.77
C ASN A 674 -49.59 16.41 -12.37
N ILE A 675 -50.92 16.68 -12.29
CA ILE A 675 -51.61 16.96 -11.04
C ILE A 675 -52.78 16.02 -10.90
N TRP A 676 -52.83 15.30 -9.79
CA TRP A 676 -53.80 14.28 -9.49
C TRP A 676 -54.42 14.52 -8.11
N GLN A 677 -55.58 13.95 -7.86
CA GLN A 677 -56.26 13.98 -6.57
C GLN A 677 -56.71 12.59 -6.17
N THR A 678 -56.51 12.25 -4.88
CA THR A 678 -56.95 11.02 -4.23
C THR A 678 -57.66 11.36 -2.91
N PRO A 679 -58.93 11.73 -2.92
CA PRO A 679 -59.61 12.33 -1.76
C PRO A 679 -59.61 11.48 -0.50
N ASN A 680 -59.52 10.17 -0.62
CA ASN A 680 -59.61 9.25 0.52
C ASN A 680 -58.29 8.67 1.02
N TRP A 681 -57.19 8.91 0.33
CA TRP A 681 -55.91 8.33 0.72
C TRP A 681 -55.30 9.04 1.94
N GLY A 682 -55.28 10.36 1.93
CA GLY A 682 -54.74 11.16 3.03
C GLY A 682 -55.47 10.92 4.35
N GLU A 683 -56.80 10.85 4.33
CA GLU A 683 -57.58 10.52 5.52
C GLU A 683 -57.27 9.11 6.04
N ARG A 684 -57.05 8.11 5.16
CA ARG A 684 -56.72 6.73 5.55
C ARG A 684 -55.30 6.59 6.13
N VAL A 685 -54.33 7.30 5.59
CA VAL A 685 -52.89 7.12 5.94
C VAL A 685 -52.46 8.14 6.98
N PHE A 686 -52.90 9.40 6.86
CA PHE A 686 -52.43 10.51 7.72
C PHE A 686 -53.53 11.11 8.61
N GLY A 687 -54.78 10.74 8.37
CA GLY A 687 -55.91 11.39 9.06
C GLY A 687 -56.06 12.90 8.74
N ALA A 688 -55.52 13.36 7.63
CA ALA A 688 -55.45 14.75 7.22
C ALA A 688 -55.49 14.89 5.69
N HIS A 689 -55.74 16.09 5.21
CA HIS A 689 -55.63 16.48 3.82
C HIS A 689 -54.29 17.17 3.57
N GLY A 690 -53.73 17.05 2.37
CA GLY A 690 -52.45 17.66 2.05
C GLY A 690 -51.99 17.43 0.62
N TRP A 691 -50.70 17.56 0.42
CA TRP A 691 -50.06 17.50 -0.87
C TRP A 691 -48.83 16.61 -0.84
N LEU A 692 -48.75 15.68 -1.79
CA LEU A 692 -47.50 14.93 -2.06
C LEU A 692 -46.87 15.47 -3.33
N PHE A 693 -45.63 15.93 -3.19
CA PHE A 693 -44.82 16.44 -4.30
C PHE A 693 -43.78 15.39 -4.68
N VAL A 694 -43.74 15.04 -5.96
CA VAL A 694 -42.80 14.11 -6.52
C VAL A 694 -42.11 14.78 -7.70
N GLY A 695 -40.78 14.72 -7.71
CA GLY A 695 -40.02 15.33 -8.78
C GLY A 695 -38.62 14.77 -8.88
N ALA A 696 -37.86 15.22 -9.88
CA ALA A 696 -36.45 15.01 -9.98
C ALA A 696 -35.76 16.26 -10.53
N PHE A 697 -34.65 16.60 -9.96
CA PHE A 697 -33.76 17.65 -10.43
C PHE A 697 -32.49 17.04 -10.98
N CYS A 698 -31.86 17.68 -11.95
CA CYS A 698 -30.51 17.33 -12.41
C CYS A 698 -29.62 18.57 -12.39
N ASP A 699 -28.32 18.32 -12.21
CA ASP A 699 -27.31 19.37 -12.36
C ASP A 699 -26.66 19.33 -13.76
N ASN A 700 -25.68 20.21 -13.98
CA ASN A 700 -24.91 20.25 -15.21
C ASN A 700 -24.04 19.00 -15.44
N SER A 701 -23.77 18.22 -14.42
CA SER A 701 -23.01 16.95 -14.47
C SER A 701 -23.91 15.73 -14.75
N LYS A 702 -25.22 15.94 -14.89
CA LYS A 702 -26.27 14.91 -15.01
C LYS A 702 -26.53 14.12 -13.71
N LEU A 703 -26.01 14.55 -12.60
CA LEU A 703 -26.39 14.01 -11.30
C LEU A 703 -27.87 14.25 -11.07
N LEU A 704 -28.60 13.21 -10.66
CA LEU A 704 -30.02 13.23 -10.48
C LEU A 704 -30.36 13.27 -8.99
N PHE A 705 -31.38 14.10 -8.67
CA PHE A 705 -31.87 14.26 -7.30
C PHE A 705 -33.40 14.00 -7.31
N PRO A 706 -33.83 12.76 -7.12
CA PRO A 706 -35.25 12.47 -6.93
C PRO A 706 -35.70 13.06 -5.60
N VAL A 707 -36.90 13.60 -5.61
CA VAL A 707 -37.53 14.29 -4.46
C VAL A 707 -38.90 13.75 -4.23
N LEU A 708 -39.16 13.38 -2.98
CA LEU A 708 -40.49 13.03 -2.47
C LEU A 708 -40.74 13.89 -1.24
N LEU A 709 -41.80 14.66 -1.24
CA LEU A 709 -42.11 15.62 -0.20
C LEU A 709 -43.58 15.62 0.14
N LEU A 710 -43.91 15.54 1.41
CA LEU A 710 -45.25 15.59 1.95
C LEU A 710 -45.48 16.95 2.62
N CYS A 711 -46.59 17.59 2.28
CA CYS A 711 -47.01 18.85 2.89
C CYS A 711 -48.46 18.78 3.34
N ASP A 712 -48.81 19.56 4.36
CA ASP A 712 -50.20 19.81 4.75
C ASP A 712 -50.91 20.77 3.75
N ASP A 713 -52.15 21.06 4.02
CA ASP A 713 -52.99 21.99 3.21
C ASP A 713 -52.42 23.41 3.11
N LYS A 714 -51.53 23.81 4.01
CA LYS A 714 -50.85 25.11 4.04
C LYS A 714 -49.51 25.11 3.35
N GLY A 715 -49.04 23.94 2.93
CA GLY A 715 -47.71 23.78 2.32
C GLY A 715 -46.58 23.65 3.35
N GLU A 716 -46.87 23.39 4.63
CA GLU A 716 -45.87 23.10 5.65
C GLU A 716 -45.45 21.63 5.54
N TYR A 717 -44.15 21.36 5.69
CA TYR A 717 -43.57 20.01 5.56
C TYR A 717 -44.08 19.10 6.67
N VAL A 718 -44.48 17.91 6.27
CA VAL A 718 -44.85 16.81 7.16
C VAL A 718 -43.75 15.75 7.12
N ASP A 719 -43.21 15.41 8.27
CA ASP A 719 -42.19 14.37 8.38
C ASP A 719 -42.83 12.98 8.13
N PHE A 720 -42.17 12.15 7.33
CA PHE A 720 -42.66 10.82 6.99
C PHE A 720 -41.49 9.88 6.72
N ASP A 721 -41.71 8.59 6.88
CA ASP A 721 -40.75 7.56 6.43
C ASP A 721 -41.09 7.16 4.98
N GLU A 722 -40.09 7.26 4.09
CA GLU A 722 -40.24 6.89 2.68
C GLU A 722 -40.62 5.41 2.53
N ASP A 723 -40.08 4.56 3.44
CA ASP A 723 -40.31 3.11 3.47
C ASP A 723 -41.77 2.75 3.88
N ASP A 724 -42.48 3.64 4.58
CA ASP A 724 -43.89 3.48 4.93
C ASP A 724 -44.82 4.12 3.91
N LEU A 725 -44.41 5.26 3.35
CA LEU A 725 -45.23 6.01 2.41
C LEU A 725 -45.46 5.29 1.08
N LEU A 726 -44.36 4.74 0.51
CA LEU A 726 -44.41 4.12 -0.82
C LEU A 726 -45.30 2.86 -0.88
N PRO A 727 -45.25 1.92 0.07
CA PRO A 727 -46.22 0.80 0.10
C PRO A 727 -47.65 1.24 0.28
N SER A 728 -47.90 2.36 0.96
CA SER A 728 -49.24 2.90 1.09
C SER A 728 -49.77 3.47 -0.22
N LEU A 729 -48.95 4.06 -1.05
CA LEU A 729 -49.28 4.52 -2.39
C LEU A 729 -49.60 3.35 -3.34
N GLU A 730 -48.90 2.22 -3.24
CA GLU A 730 -49.15 1.01 -4.03
C GLU A 730 -50.54 0.42 -3.78
N GLN A 731 -51.10 0.65 -2.61
CA GLN A 731 -52.43 0.15 -2.22
C GLN A 731 -53.58 1.00 -2.75
N ILE A 732 -53.32 2.13 -3.40
CA ILE A 732 -54.41 2.97 -3.98
C ILE A 732 -54.89 2.31 -5.28
N ASP A 733 -56.20 2.09 -5.43
CA ASP A 733 -56.80 1.61 -6.69
C ASP A 733 -56.70 2.70 -7.77
N ASP A 734 -56.39 2.30 -8.99
CA ASP A 734 -56.32 3.23 -10.14
C ASP A 734 -57.62 4.02 -10.37
N THR A 735 -58.75 3.53 -9.90
CA THR A 735 -60.04 4.21 -9.96
C THR A 735 -60.15 5.35 -8.94
N GLU A 736 -59.27 5.44 -7.96
CA GLU A 736 -59.27 6.48 -6.94
C GLU A 736 -58.46 7.73 -7.36
N PHE A 737 -57.77 7.69 -8.50
CA PHE A 737 -56.98 8.82 -9.02
C PHE A 737 -57.81 9.64 -10.01
N PHE A 738 -57.99 10.93 -9.73
CA PHE A 738 -58.65 11.86 -10.57
C PHE A 738 -57.71 12.97 -11.05
N GLN A 739 -57.81 13.33 -12.33
CA GLN A 739 -57.06 14.47 -12.83
C GLN A 739 -57.62 15.75 -12.19
N TYR A 740 -56.74 16.54 -11.57
CA TYR A 740 -57.15 17.71 -10.81
C TYR A 740 -56.66 19.00 -11.51
N LYS A 741 -57.52 20.02 -11.49
CA LYS A 741 -57.16 21.34 -12.02
C LYS A 741 -57.00 22.31 -10.84
N LEU A 742 -55.77 22.79 -10.64
CA LEU A 742 -55.45 23.73 -9.56
C LEU A 742 -56.26 25.05 -9.70
N THR A 743 -56.69 25.60 -8.60
CA THR A 743 -57.09 26.99 -8.47
C THR A 743 -55.84 27.88 -8.56
N GLU A 744 -55.97 29.19 -8.77
CA GLU A 744 -54.82 30.10 -8.83
C GLU A 744 -54.06 30.17 -7.48
N GLU A 745 -54.79 30.05 -6.35
CA GLU A 745 -54.15 30.00 -5.01
C GLU A 745 -53.34 28.73 -4.83
N GLU A 746 -53.86 27.56 -5.20
CA GLU A 746 -53.17 26.28 -5.14
C GLU A 746 -51.98 26.23 -6.09
N LYS A 747 -52.07 26.84 -7.24
CA LYS A 747 -50.94 26.94 -8.17
C LYS A 747 -49.80 27.76 -7.57
N THR A 748 -50.14 28.88 -6.93
CA THR A 748 -49.15 29.68 -6.21
C THR A 748 -48.51 28.90 -5.08
N LEU A 749 -49.28 28.09 -4.35
CA LEU A 749 -48.75 27.20 -3.30
C LEU A 749 -47.80 26.16 -3.89
N VAL A 750 -48.21 25.43 -4.91
CA VAL A 750 -47.41 24.40 -5.57
C VAL A 750 -46.09 24.96 -6.11
N ASP A 751 -46.15 26.11 -6.79
CA ASP A 751 -44.95 26.74 -7.32
C ASP A 751 -44.02 27.22 -6.17
N SER A 752 -44.55 27.76 -5.08
CA SER A 752 -43.77 28.17 -3.93
C SER A 752 -43.10 27.02 -3.20
N VAL A 753 -43.74 25.85 -3.15
CA VAL A 753 -43.10 24.65 -2.54
C VAL A 753 -41.94 24.15 -3.40
N TYR A 754 -42.10 24.08 -4.71
CA TYR A 754 -41.01 23.69 -5.60
C TYR A 754 -39.88 24.71 -5.62
N ASP A 755 -40.14 25.99 -5.53
CA ASP A 755 -39.12 27.06 -5.44
C ASP A 755 -38.33 26.95 -4.14
N LYS A 756 -39.00 26.71 -2.98
CA LYS A 756 -38.33 26.46 -1.70
C LYS A 756 -37.45 25.21 -1.77
N LEU A 757 -37.97 24.14 -2.34
CA LEU A 757 -37.26 22.86 -2.49
C LEU A 757 -36.03 23.04 -3.37
N LEU A 758 -36.13 23.80 -4.44
CA LEU A 758 -35.02 24.16 -5.31
C LEU A 758 -33.96 24.97 -4.56
N GLU A 759 -34.40 25.97 -3.75
CA GLU A 759 -33.48 26.75 -2.92
C GLU A 759 -32.80 25.90 -1.85
N GLU A 760 -33.51 25.02 -1.15
CA GLU A 760 -32.95 24.12 -0.14
C GLU A 760 -31.95 23.14 -0.73
N MET A 761 -32.30 22.51 -1.85
CA MET A 761 -31.37 21.60 -2.55
C MET A 761 -30.15 22.35 -3.05
N THR A 762 -30.34 23.52 -3.66
CA THR A 762 -29.25 24.38 -4.12
C THR A 762 -28.35 24.78 -2.95
N SER A 763 -28.91 25.16 -1.82
CA SER A 763 -28.20 25.55 -0.60
C SER A 763 -27.44 24.38 0.00
N LYS A 764 -28.07 23.21 0.16
CA LYS A 764 -27.44 22.00 0.70
C LYS A 764 -26.25 21.55 -0.17
N TYR A 765 -26.46 21.48 -1.47
CA TYR A 765 -25.44 21.08 -2.41
C TYR A 765 -24.28 22.06 -2.51
N ASN A 766 -24.61 23.35 -2.54
CA ASN A 766 -23.58 24.40 -2.54
C ASN A 766 -22.85 24.48 -1.20
N ALA A 767 -23.48 24.13 -0.07
CA ALA A 767 -22.81 24.06 1.23
C ALA A 767 -21.79 22.91 1.27
N GLU A 768 -22.10 21.74 0.74
CA GLU A 768 -21.15 20.64 0.59
C GLU A 768 -19.99 21.00 -0.37
N ASN A 769 -20.33 21.64 -1.50
CA ASN A 769 -19.33 22.12 -2.45
C ASN A 769 -18.51 23.30 -1.91
N GLN A 770 -19.09 24.16 -1.05
CA GLN A 770 -18.35 25.25 -0.41
C GLN A 770 -17.19 24.78 0.45
N GLN A 771 -17.33 23.69 1.20
CA GLN A 771 -16.22 23.09 1.94
C GLN A 771 -15.11 22.63 0.99
N TYR A 772 -15.49 22.02 -0.12
CA TYR A 772 -14.56 21.60 -1.15
C TYR A 772 -13.90 22.79 -1.86
N ILE A 773 -14.67 23.82 -2.23
CA ILE A 773 -14.15 25.05 -2.84
C ILE A 773 -13.21 25.76 -1.87
N ALA A 774 -13.57 25.87 -0.59
CA ALA A 774 -12.74 26.48 0.45
C ALA A 774 -11.40 25.72 0.60
N TYR A 775 -11.44 24.38 0.55
CA TYR A 775 -10.23 23.57 0.57
C TYR A 775 -9.36 23.81 -0.66
N GLN A 776 -9.92 23.80 -1.87
CA GLN A 776 -9.16 24.06 -3.10
C GLN A 776 -8.59 25.48 -3.14
N ARG A 777 -9.36 26.46 -2.68
CA ARG A 777 -8.90 27.86 -2.53
C ARG A 777 -7.71 27.93 -1.58
N HIS A 778 -7.83 27.36 -0.38
CA HIS A 778 -6.74 27.33 0.61
C HIS A 778 -5.48 26.64 0.06
N LYS A 779 -5.65 25.53 -0.65
CA LYS A 779 -4.57 24.79 -1.31
C LYS A 779 -3.85 25.65 -2.37
N LEU A 780 -4.59 26.35 -3.23
CA LEU A 780 -4.03 27.20 -4.28
C LEU A 780 -3.34 28.44 -3.70
N GLU A 781 -3.94 29.07 -2.69
CA GLU A 781 -3.33 30.20 -1.97
C GLU A 781 -2.03 29.77 -1.26
N ASN A 782 -2.02 28.60 -0.66
CA ASN A 782 -0.84 28.03 -0.02
C ASN A 782 0.25 27.69 -1.05
N TRP A 783 -0.12 27.15 -2.19
CA TRP A 783 0.81 26.93 -3.30
C TRP A 783 1.42 28.23 -3.79
N ALA A 784 0.63 29.31 -3.97
CA ALA A 784 1.14 30.62 -4.36
C ALA A 784 2.18 31.16 -3.37
N LYS A 785 1.85 31.09 -2.07
CA LYS A 785 2.74 31.51 -0.98
C LYS A 785 4.06 30.72 -0.99
N VAL A 786 3.99 29.39 -1.17
CA VAL A 786 5.18 28.54 -1.29
C VAL A 786 6.02 28.89 -2.50
N GLN A 787 5.40 29.18 -3.66
CA GLN A 787 6.12 29.63 -4.87
C GLN A 787 6.82 30.97 -4.64
N GLU A 788 6.17 31.91 -3.95
CA GLU A 788 6.74 33.20 -3.58
C GLU A 788 7.95 33.02 -2.65
N GLU A 789 7.83 32.22 -1.59
CA GLU A 789 8.93 31.89 -0.68
C GLU A 789 10.11 31.21 -1.40
N GLN A 790 9.83 30.34 -2.37
CA GLN A 790 10.85 29.70 -3.17
C GLN A 790 11.65 30.68 -4.03
N LEU A 791 10.97 31.66 -4.62
CA LEU A 791 11.63 32.74 -5.34
C LEU A 791 12.55 33.52 -4.42
N MET A 792 12.10 33.84 -3.21
CA MET A 792 12.90 34.54 -2.18
C MET A 792 14.12 33.73 -1.76
N ILE A 793 13.94 32.41 -1.48
CA ILE A 793 15.04 31.51 -1.14
C ILE A 793 16.08 31.47 -2.25
N SER A 794 15.64 31.38 -3.51
CA SER A 794 16.55 31.34 -4.67
C SER A 794 17.36 32.63 -4.81
N ILE A 795 16.76 33.79 -4.52
CA ILE A 795 17.45 35.06 -4.50
C ILE A 795 18.49 35.09 -3.38
N GLN A 796 18.12 34.64 -2.18
CA GLN A 796 19.00 34.62 -1.02
C GLN A 796 20.21 33.71 -1.24
N GLU A 797 20.00 32.48 -1.76
CA GLU A 797 21.07 31.52 -2.06
C GLU A 797 22.12 32.12 -3.01
N VAL A 798 21.68 32.75 -4.10
CA VAL A 798 22.60 33.40 -5.06
C VAL A 798 23.35 34.57 -4.43
N THR A 799 22.69 35.31 -3.54
CA THR A 799 23.30 36.43 -2.82
C THR A 799 24.35 35.92 -1.82
N ASP A 800 24.05 34.85 -1.08
CA ASP A 800 24.95 34.24 -0.11
C ASP A 800 26.17 33.64 -0.82
N GLU A 801 26.00 32.93 -1.95
CA GLU A 801 27.11 32.42 -2.78
C GLU A 801 28.02 33.57 -3.26
N ALA A 802 27.45 34.70 -3.66
CA ALA A 802 28.22 35.90 -4.06
C ALA A 802 29.01 36.51 -2.89
N ALA A 803 28.41 36.51 -1.69
CA ALA A 803 29.06 36.96 -0.48
C ALA A 803 30.26 36.05 -0.08
N GLU A 804 30.05 34.72 -0.14
CA GLU A 804 31.11 33.74 0.12
C GLU A 804 32.28 33.88 -0.86
N LEU A 805 31.99 34.00 -2.18
CA LEU A 805 33.01 34.25 -3.19
C LEU A 805 33.76 35.54 -2.94
N THR A 806 33.07 36.60 -2.49
CA THR A 806 33.69 37.85 -2.15
C THR A 806 34.64 37.72 -0.95
N GLU A 807 34.28 36.94 0.04
CA GLU A 807 35.14 36.67 1.21
C GLU A 807 36.33 35.78 0.84
N GLN A 808 36.14 34.76 0.02
CA GLN A 808 37.22 33.92 -0.54
C GLN A 808 38.23 34.81 -1.35
N ALA A 809 37.72 35.76 -2.13
CA ALA A 809 38.58 36.70 -2.85
C ALA A 809 39.44 37.58 -1.93
N LYS A 810 38.93 37.93 -0.72
CA LYS A 810 39.73 38.69 0.26
C LYS A 810 40.89 37.87 0.84
N GLN A 811 40.65 36.57 1.05
CA GLN A 811 41.62 35.62 1.64
C GLN A 811 42.62 35.09 0.60
N CYS A 812 42.39 35.26 -0.70
CA CYS A 812 43.25 34.77 -1.76
C CYS A 812 44.50 35.65 -1.95
N ASN A 813 45.69 35.06 -1.90
CA ASN A 813 46.99 35.73 -2.06
C ASN A 813 47.43 35.83 -3.53
N ASN A 814 46.90 35.00 -4.43
CA ASN A 814 47.23 34.99 -5.84
C ASN A 814 46.39 36.03 -6.60
N PHE A 815 47.07 36.98 -7.25
CA PHE A 815 46.39 38.09 -7.94
C PHE A 815 45.43 37.63 -9.07
N TYR A 816 45.85 36.67 -9.89
CA TYR A 816 45.01 36.16 -11.01
C TYR A 816 43.79 35.39 -10.51
N GLU A 817 43.95 34.54 -9.52
CA GLU A 817 42.85 33.82 -8.90
C GLU A 817 41.86 34.74 -8.19
N LYS A 818 42.39 35.77 -7.52
CA LYS A 818 41.58 36.83 -6.86
C LYS A 818 40.71 37.59 -7.85
N VAL A 819 41.24 37.89 -9.05
CA VAL A 819 40.48 38.57 -10.10
C VAL A 819 39.39 37.63 -10.65
N ASP A 820 39.68 36.35 -10.87
CA ASP A 820 38.71 35.36 -11.36
C ASP A 820 37.56 35.14 -10.37
N ILE A 821 37.89 34.99 -9.07
CA ILE A 821 36.88 34.84 -8.01
C ILE A 821 35.99 36.08 -7.90
N LYS A 822 36.58 37.31 -7.98
CA LYS A 822 35.80 38.58 -7.98
C LYS A 822 34.85 38.68 -9.18
N LYS A 823 35.31 38.22 -10.36
CA LYS A 823 34.46 38.19 -11.55
C LYS A 823 33.27 37.27 -11.37
N LYS A 824 33.49 36.06 -10.85
CA LYS A 824 32.41 35.09 -10.53
C LYS A 824 31.44 35.64 -9.48
N ALA A 825 31.94 36.33 -8.46
CA ALA A 825 31.09 36.99 -7.46
C ALA A 825 30.20 38.06 -8.08
N GLN A 826 30.77 38.89 -8.99
CA GLN A 826 29.99 39.91 -9.70
C GLN A 826 28.95 39.31 -10.64
N GLU A 827 29.27 38.23 -11.37
CA GLU A 827 28.30 37.51 -12.22
C GLU A 827 27.12 36.97 -11.40
N LYS A 828 27.36 36.46 -10.18
CA LYS A 828 26.33 36.01 -9.27
C LYS A 828 25.47 37.19 -8.74
N LEU A 829 26.04 38.32 -8.41
CA LEU A 829 25.29 39.54 -8.01
C LEU A 829 24.41 40.06 -9.16
N ASP A 830 24.95 40.10 -10.37
CA ASP A 830 24.18 40.52 -11.55
C ASP A 830 23.02 39.56 -11.84
N TYR A 831 23.19 38.29 -11.54
CA TYR A 831 22.13 37.30 -11.65
C TYR A 831 21.08 37.46 -10.55
N ALA A 832 21.47 37.69 -9.30
CA ALA A 832 20.56 38.03 -8.21
C ALA A 832 19.71 39.26 -8.52
N ASP A 833 20.32 40.31 -9.05
CA ASP A 833 19.61 41.54 -9.47
C ASP A 833 18.55 41.26 -10.57
N LYS A 834 18.85 40.37 -11.50
CA LYS A 834 17.87 39.93 -12.49
C LYS A 834 16.71 39.14 -11.88
N LEU A 835 16.99 38.27 -10.91
CA LEU A 835 15.96 37.56 -10.19
C LEU A 835 15.05 38.51 -9.40
N ILE A 836 15.61 39.50 -8.71
CA ILE A 836 14.88 40.53 -7.95
C ILE A 836 13.98 41.35 -8.89
N LYS A 837 14.49 41.77 -10.03
CA LYS A 837 13.70 42.54 -11.00
C LYS A 837 12.51 41.76 -11.54
N ASN A 838 12.68 40.44 -11.73
CA ASN A 838 11.62 39.55 -12.24
C ASN A 838 10.68 39.03 -11.14
N TYR A 839 11.03 39.23 -9.86
CA TYR A 839 10.27 38.70 -8.73
C TYR A 839 8.81 39.17 -8.72
N HIS A 840 8.59 40.50 -8.75
CA HIS A 840 7.24 41.08 -8.73
C HIS A 840 6.39 40.64 -9.93
N GLN A 841 6.99 40.47 -11.11
CA GLN A 841 6.28 40.01 -12.30
C GLN A 841 5.86 38.56 -12.16
N LYS A 842 6.73 37.70 -11.61
CA LYS A 842 6.41 36.28 -11.38
C LYS A 842 5.36 36.10 -10.30
N VAL A 843 5.45 36.86 -9.19
CA VAL A 843 4.44 36.84 -8.12
C VAL A 843 3.07 37.27 -8.66
N SER A 844 3.02 38.33 -9.49
CA SER A 844 1.77 38.76 -10.12
C SER A 844 1.19 37.66 -11.05
N GLN A 845 2.04 36.99 -11.83
CA GLN A 845 1.61 35.88 -12.69
C GLN A 845 1.04 34.69 -11.87
N ILE A 846 1.70 34.30 -10.77
CA ILE A 846 1.25 33.25 -9.89
C ILE A 846 -0.13 33.58 -9.30
N ASN A 847 -0.29 34.82 -8.79
CA ASN A 847 -1.56 35.26 -8.21
C ASN A 847 -2.71 35.32 -9.24
N GLU A 848 -2.42 35.72 -10.47
CA GLU A 848 -3.40 35.70 -11.57
C GLU A 848 -3.78 34.27 -11.96
N GLU A 849 -2.84 33.35 -11.96
CA GLU A 849 -3.08 31.93 -12.22
C GLU A 849 -3.99 31.32 -11.14
N VAL A 850 -3.66 31.55 -9.86
CA VAL A 850 -4.48 31.10 -8.73
C VAL A 850 -5.91 31.65 -8.81
N LYS A 851 -6.03 32.97 -9.08
CA LYS A 851 -7.35 33.58 -9.21
C LYS A 851 -8.18 32.93 -10.34
N ARG A 852 -7.56 32.66 -11.48
CA ARG A 852 -8.19 32.01 -12.63
C ARG A 852 -8.63 30.59 -12.30
N GLU A 853 -7.77 29.80 -11.66
CA GLU A 853 -8.10 28.44 -11.26
C GLU A 853 -9.25 28.42 -10.24
N ILE A 854 -9.26 29.32 -9.26
CA ILE A 854 -10.35 29.44 -8.28
C ILE A 854 -11.67 29.78 -8.99
N GLU A 855 -11.68 30.78 -9.88
CA GLU A 855 -12.86 31.16 -10.64
C GLU A 855 -13.39 30.02 -11.53
N ASP A 856 -12.48 29.20 -12.07
CA ASP A 856 -12.84 28.05 -12.89
C ASP A 856 -13.44 26.93 -12.03
N PHE A 857 -12.90 26.65 -10.86
CA PHE A 857 -13.49 25.73 -9.91
C PHE A 857 -14.88 26.19 -9.43
N GLU A 858 -15.04 27.45 -9.09
CA GLU A 858 -16.32 28.01 -8.67
C GLU A 858 -17.39 27.87 -9.75
N LYS A 859 -17.07 28.13 -11.01
CA LYS A 859 -18.00 27.99 -12.13
C LYS A 859 -18.46 26.54 -12.36
N HIS A 860 -17.58 25.56 -12.14
CA HIS A 860 -17.90 24.15 -12.37
C HIS A 860 -18.65 23.49 -11.20
N LEU A 861 -18.50 24.03 -9.99
CA LEU A 861 -19.04 23.44 -8.76
C LEU A 861 -20.28 24.17 -8.23
N ILE A 862 -20.59 25.36 -8.72
CA ILE A 862 -21.86 26.01 -8.40
C ILE A 862 -22.94 25.30 -9.20
N VAL A 863 -23.78 24.57 -8.48
CA VAL A 863 -24.86 23.80 -9.04
C VAL A 863 -26.10 24.68 -9.18
N ASN A 864 -26.65 24.76 -10.41
CA ASN A 864 -27.95 25.28 -10.69
C ASN A 864 -28.85 24.13 -11.14
N PRO A 865 -29.55 23.46 -10.22
CA PRO A 865 -30.36 22.30 -10.56
C PRO A 865 -31.54 22.70 -11.47
N ILE A 866 -31.80 21.83 -12.45
CA ILE A 866 -32.94 21.99 -13.38
C ILE A 866 -33.95 20.92 -13.03
N LEU A 867 -35.22 21.35 -12.89
CA LEU A 867 -36.33 20.44 -12.68
C LEU A 867 -36.63 19.66 -13.97
N LEU A 868 -36.55 18.33 -13.90
CA LEU A 868 -36.80 17.43 -15.02
C LEU A 868 -38.32 17.12 -15.18
N PHE A 869 -38.95 16.82 -14.05
CA PHE A 869 -40.41 16.60 -14.03
C PHE A 869 -40.98 16.94 -12.64
N LYS A 870 -42.24 17.20 -12.57
CA LYS A 870 -43.00 17.34 -11.33
C LYS A 870 -44.34 16.65 -11.40
N ILE A 871 -44.68 15.92 -10.37
CA ILE A 871 -46.01 15.32 -10.15
C ILE A 871 -46.50 15.81 -8.80
N VAL A 872 -47.74 16.21 -8.75
CA VAL A 872 -48.42 16.69 -7.54
C VAL A 872 -49.64 15.85 -7.29
N LEU A 873 -49.70 15.25 -6.11
CA LEU A 873 -50.89 14.50 -5.66
C LEU A 873 -51.54 15.26 -4.51
N LYS A 874 -52.77 15.73 -4.72
CA LYS A 874 -53.61 16.29 -3.66
C LYS A 874 -54.41 15.18 -3.00
N PHE A 875 -54.33 15.05 -1.70
CA PHE A 875 -55.05 14.02 -0.96
C PHE A 875 -55.87 14.54 0.18
#